data_23aaa4fe41cbd76de59b751e5d42aeaf
#
_entry.id   23aaa4fe41cbd76de59b751e5d42aeaf
#
_cell.length_a   1.000
_cell.length_b   1.000
_cell.length_c   1.000
_cell.angle_alpha   90.00
_cell.angle_beta   90.00
_cell.angle_gamma   90.00
#
_symmetry.space_group_name_H-M   'P 1'
#
loop_
_entity.id
_entity.type
_entity.pdbx_description
1 polymer ?
#
loop_
_entity_poly.entity_id
_entity_poly.type
_entity_poly.pdbx_seq_one_letter_code
_entity_poly.pdbx_strand_id
1 'polypeptide(L)'
;MKFLKPAFLFLILAFVVGVVTTFALYFYMKPDLPSVDMLKDVRLQTPMRVYTQDGKLISQFGVKRRIPLTIEDVPQDLINAVLATEDSRFYQHPGVDPIGMARAVVNLILTGEKGQGGSTLTMQLARGFFLTRDKTYVRKIKEIFIAWHMEQLLTKQEILELYLNKVELGHRSFGFGAAAQVYYGKTVNELTLAQMATIAGLPQAPSVLNPISRPERSKARRRVVLLRMLDEKYITQAQFDEAVNAPITAKKHGAEIEFSAPYLADLIWNEMVELYGKEEAETGGYQVYATVPSATQLAAQKAIQRNLHDYDERHGYRGPEQQLWIPKEIPVAPDGGKNTEVTSAISNEPWNEERMLSFLEDYKTFEKMRPAIVVKVNEKDVTVFTREGRYSVIDWDGLDWARKYITDTRQGNEPEKASDILTEGSLILIRRREDDKHWQLTQYPDASSAFIALDPHNGAAQAVIGGYSFYQSQFNRATQAKRQVGSNIKPFIYSSALANGFTLASVINDAPINQWERGTGNAWRPENSPPEYDGPIRLRVALGKSKNVVSVRLVRAVGLEKVRQHLTRFGFDLSEIPNDETVSLGSGSHTPLEVATALAVIANGGFLIQPHFVERIEDDYGKVLWKANPVQACDPCGETQPQETVENAATDSMDIEAMLAAELNAEPFAQENGNDSSTNDTPEIIRSAPRVLDEDNAFLIAEMMRTAVKTNGNWNKKTYWQGTGWRASNLLQRADIAGKTGTTNDSKDTWFSGFTNDLVATVWVGFDDMSRSLGRASRNQNLINKNPQKFNFIGNAMIGGEDGAKAAEPAWIRFMQRALDGVPEKKRPMPTDLITTRIDRATGKLTQRTDHTSMFEYFMQGTAPTSYVSDSEFVDPADENDEQSKPLEDIF
;
A
#
# COMPACT_ATOMS: atom_id res chain seq x y z
N MET A 1 -4.45 38.37 79.36
CA MET A 1 -5.39 38.87 78.33
C MET A 1 -5.01 40.15 77.62
N LYS A 2 -3.99 40.95 78.07
CA LYS A 2 -3.60 42.23 77.36
C LYS A 2 -2.85 42.08 76.07
N PHE A 3 -2.20 40.93 75.75
CA PHE A 3 -1.46 40.68 74.54
C PHE A 3 -2.23 39.97 73.42
N LEU A 4 -3.38 39.36 73.67
CA LEU A 4 -4.23 38.67 72.73
C LEU A 4 -4.93 39.60 71.70
N LYS A 5 -5.38 40.80 72.19
CA LYS A 5 -6.04 41.78 71.32
C LYS A 5 -5.17 42.37 70.23
N PRO A 6 -3.90 42.83 70.49
CA PRO A 6 -3.03 43.36 69.48
C PRO A 6 -2.55 42.23 68.50
N ALA A 7 -2.31 41.00 68.96
CA ALA A 7 -1.99 39.85 68.11
C ALA A 7 -3.16 39.51 67.19
N PHE A 8 -4.40 39.54 67.67
CA PHE A 8 -5.60 39.30 66.85
C PHE A 8 -5.79 40.43 65.82
N LEU A 9 -5.59 41.68 66.22
CA LEU A 9 -5.67 42.82 65.29
C LEU A 9 -4.56 42.77 64.21
N PHE A 10 -3.35 42.36 64.60
CA PHE A 10 -2.24 42.13 63.64
C PHE A 10 -2.54 41.00 62.64
N LEU A 11 -3.15 39.89 63.07
CA LEU A 11 -3.60 38.82 62.28
C LEU A 11 -4.68 39.28 61.27
N ILE A 12 -5.67 40.04 61.71
CA ILE A 12 -6.69 40.63 60.83
C ILE A 12 -6.08 41.57 59.82
N LEU A 13 -5.16 42.49 60.27
CA LEU A 13 -4.48 43.40 59.37
C LEU A 13 -3.62 42.65 58.33
N ALA A 14 -2.87 41.65 58.76
CA ALA A 14 -2.06 40.81 57.88
C ALA A 14 -2.94 40.04 56.87
N PHE A 15 -4.13 39.56 57.32
CA PHE A 15 -5.11 38.91 56.42
C PHE A 15 -5.66 39.91 55.39
N VAL A 16 -6.08 41.13 55.82
CA VAL A 16 -6.60 42.17 54.92
C VAL A 16 -5.53 42.60 53.90
N VAL A 17 -4.30 42.82 54.36
CA VAL A 17 -3.17 43.15 53.49
C VAL A 17 -2.91 42.00 52.51
N GLY A 18 -2.95 40.75 52.93
CA GLY A 18 -2.82 39.57 52.06
C GLY A 18 -3.91 39.51 51.00
N VAL A 19 -5.17 39.74 51.38
CA VAL A 19 -6.30 39.78 50.43
C VAL A 19 -6.13 40.89 49.41
N VAL A 20 -5.85 42.12 49.85
CA VAL A 20 -5.66 43.28 48.95
C VAL A 20 -4.49 43.04 48.00
N THR A 21 -3.37 42.50 48.50
CA THR A 21 -2.21 42.15 47.69
C THR A 21 -2.55 41.10 46.65
N THR A 22 -3.34 40.07 46.99
CA THR A 22 -3.78 39.03 46.05
C THR A 22 -4.67 39.62 44.96
N PHE A 23 -5.61 40.50 45.30
CA PHE A 23 -6.47 41.18 44.32
C PHE A 23 -5.65 42.14 43.44
N ALA A 24 -4.77 42.92 44.01
CA ALA A 24 -3.88 43.80 43.25
C ALA A 24 -3.01 43.00 42.25
N LEU A 25 -2.48 41.87 42.69
CA LEU A 25 -1.66 40.97 41.86
C LEU A 25 -2.50 40.32 40.74
N TYR A 26 -3.74 39.94 41.05
CA TYR A 26 -4.67 39.40 40.05
C TYR A 26 -4.96 40.44 38.96
N PHE A 27 -5.34 41.68 39.30
CA PHE A 27 -5.61 42.71 38.31
C PHE A 27 -4.37 43.11 37.50
N TYR A 28 -3.18 43.09 38.09
CA TYR A 28 -1.91 43.33 37.42
C TYR A 28 -1.62 42.21 36.38
N MET A 29 -1.89 40.96 36.71
CA MET A 29 -1.56 39.81 35.84
C MET A 29 -2.71 39.45 34.92
N LYS A 30 -3.92 39.94 35.12
CA LYS A 30 -5.10 39.61 34.29
C LYS A 30 -4.90 39.78 32.78
N PRO A 31 -4.25 40.84 32.27
CA PRO A 31 -4.00 41.03 30.84
C PRO A 31 -3.08 39.95 30.24
N ASP A 32 -2.21 39.34 31.08
CA ASP A 32 -1.25 38.31 30.64
C ASP A 32 -1.77 36.87 30.86
N LEU A 33 -2.98 36.71 31.35
CA LEU A 33 -3.57 35.38 31.53
C LEU A 33 -4.22 34.93 30.22
N PRO A 34 -3.93 33.71 29.75
CA PRO A 34 -4.57 33.17 28.55
C PRO A 34 -6.07 32.94 28.80
N SER A 35 -6.89 33.08 27.73
CA SER A 35 -8.29 32.69 27.80
C SER A 35 -8.41 31.18 28.01
N VAL A 36 -9.22 30.80 29.00
CA VAL A 36 -9.51 29.39 29.31
C VAL A 36 -10.73 28.86 28.56
N ASP A 37 -11.45 29.71 27.81
CA ASP A 37 -12.65 29.33 27.04
C ASP A 37 -12.29 28.30 25.98
N MET A 38 -11.08 28.36 25.44
CA MET A 38 -10.55 27.38 24.49
C MET A 38 -10.48 25.94 25.06
N LEU A 39 -10.64 25.75 26.39
CA LEU A 39 -10.66 24.40 26.98
C LEU A 39 -12.00 23.66 26.76
N LYS A 40 -13.07 24.36 26.38
CA LYS A 40 -14.34 23.72 26.03
C LYS A 40 -14.29 22.99 24.70
N ASP A 41 -13.39 23.45 23.79
CA ASP A 41 -13.21 22.89 22.46
C ASP A 41 -11.79 22.35 22.25
N VAL A 42 -11.09 21.93 23.30
CA VAL A 42 -9.74 21.39 23.18
C VAL A 42 -9.75 20.07 22.45
N ARG A 43 -9.39 20.11 21.16
CA ARG A 43 -8.94 18.93 20.43
C ARG A 43 -7.56 18.52 20.96
N LEU A 44 -7.50 17.42 21.67
CA LEU A 44 -6.24 16.87 22.15
C LEU A 44 -5.46 16.37 20.92
N GLN A 45 -4.19 16.78 20.78
CA GLN A 45 -3.33 16.33 19.68
C GLN A 45 -3.23 14.81 19.68
N THR A 46 -3.94 14.15 18.79
CA THR A 46 -3.98 12.70 18.61
C THR A 46 -3.35 12.34 17.27
N PRO A 47 -2.54 11.29 17.19
CA PRO A 47 -1.93 10.88 15.94
C PRO A 47 -2.98 10.39 14.95
N MET A 48 -2.79 10.71 13.68
CA MET A 48 -3.59 10.13 12.60
C MET A 48 -3.38 8.61 12.53
N ARG A 49 -4.46 7.88 12.30
CA ARG A 49 -4.47 6.43 12.11
C ARG A 49 -5.04 6.10 10.74
N VAL A 50 -4.39 5.19 10.04
CA VAL A 50 -4.83 4.72 8.72
C VAL A 50 -5.25 3.27 8.83
N TYR A 51 -6.44 2.96 8.34
CA TYR A 51 -7.06 1.64 8.37
C TYR A 51 -7.31 1.12 6.96
N THR A 52 -7.35 -0.21 6.80
CA THR A 52 -7.93 -0.84 5.61
C THR A 52 -9.44 -0.59 5.56
N GLN A 53 -10.09 -0.90 4.43
CA GLN A 53 -11.54 -0.84 4.30
C GLN A 53 -12.24 -1.69 5.38
N ASP A 54 -11.71 -2.86 5.67
CA ASP A 54 -12.21 -3.80 6.69
C ASP A 54 -11.71 -3.50 8.13
N GLY A 55 -11.19 -2.29 8.37
CA GLY A 55 -10.92 -1.73 9.70
C GLY A 55 -9.62 -2.19 10.37
N LYS A 56 -8.66 -2.81 9.66
CA LYS A 56 -7.37 -3.19 10.24
C LYS A 56 -6.39 -2.02 10.21
N LEU A 57 -5.74 -1.73 11.34
CA LEU A 57 -4.75 -0.66 11.44
C LEU A 57 -3.52 -0.94 10.57
N ILE A 58 -3.24 -0.05 9.61
CA ILE A 58 -2.08 -0.13 8.70
C ILE A 58 -0.90 0.71 9.21
N SER A 59 -1.18 1.92 9.72
CA SER A 59 -0.14 2.88 10.13
C SER A 59 -0.67 3.91 11.10
N GLN A 60 0.25 4.54 11.82
CA GLN A 60 -0.02 5.66 12.71
C GLN A 60 1.03 6.75 12.45
N PHE A 61 0.57 7.97 12.15
CA PHE A 61 1.40 9.14 11.90
C PHE A 61 1.26 10.15 13.03
N GLY A 62 2.38 10.70 13.48
CA GLY A 62 2.47 11.65 14.60
C GLY A 62 3.34 11.16 15.74
N VAL A 63 3.95 12.12 16.46
CA VAL A 63 4.98 11.84 17.48
C VAL A 63 4.36 11.51 18.84
N LYS A 64 3.19 12.08 19.15
CA LYS A 64 2.53 11.96 20.47
C LYS A 64 1.50 10.84 20.42
N ARG A 65 1.64 9.86 21.29
CA ARG A 65 0.65 8.78 21.43
C ARG A 65 -0.40 9.22 22.43
N ARG A 66 -1.65 9.34 21.98
CA ARG A 66 -2.83 9.55 22.82
C ARG A 66 -3.92 8.58 22.42
N ILE A 67 -4.64 8.12 23.42
CA ILE A 67 -5.87 7.36 23.29
C ILE A 67 -6.86 8.09 24.20
N PRO A 68 -7.78 8.88 23.64
CA PRO A 68 -8.76 9.61 24.41
C PRO A 68 -9.60 8.64 25.26
N LEU A 69 -9.93 9.08 26.46
CA LEU A 69 -10.79 8.37 27.38
C LEU A 69 -11.91 9.32 27.79
N THR A 70 -13.16 8.87 27.73
CA THR A 70 -14.26 9.52 28.41
C THR A 70 -14.23 9.14 29.88
N ILE A 71 -14.72 9.96 30.75
CA ILE A 71 -14.67 9.70 32.23
C ILE A 71 -15.41 8.40 32.57
N GLU A 72 -16.45 8.05 31.81
CA GLU A 72 -17.26 6.84 31.98
C GLU A 72 -16.46 5.56 31.63
N ASP A 73 -15.50 5.66 30.75
CA ASP A 73 -14.66 4.53 30.31
C ASP A 73 -13.49 4.24 31.26
N VAL A 74 -13.25 5.12 32.26
CA VAL A 74 -12.13 4.98 33.18
C VAL A 74 -12.51 4.16 34.40
N PRO A 75 -11.83 3.04 34.74
CA PRO A 75 -12.07 2.27 35.93
C PRO A 75 -11.96 3.12 37.21
N GLN A 76 -12.90 2.94 38.12
CA GLN A 76 -12.94 3.69 39.41
C GLN A 76 -11.64 3.51 40.21
N ASP A 77 -11.00 2.35 40.16
CA ASP A 77 -9.72 2.08 40.82
C ASP A 77 -8.57 2.92 40.27
N LEU A 78 -8.59 3.22 38.96
CA LEU A 78 -7.60 4.11 38.36
C LEU A 78 -7.83 5.57 38.77
N ILE A 79 -9.10 6.02 38.76
CA ILE A 79 -9.48 7.35 39.28
C ILE A 79 -9.02 7.49 40.75
N ASN A 80 -9.34 6.52 41.60
CA ASN A 80 -8.96 6.50 43.00
C ASN A 80 -7.43 6.51 43.20
N ALA A 81 -6.67 5.76 42.36
CA ALA A 81 -5.20 5.76 42.39
C ALA A 81 -4.60 7.15 42.06
N VAL A 82 -5.16 7.82 41.07
CA VAL A 82 -4.74 9.17 40.69
C VAL A 82 -5.07 10.19 41.76
N LEU A 83 -6.32 10.19 42.24
CA LEU A 83 -6.78 11.12 43.28
C LEU A 83 -6.01 10.94 44.59
N ALA A 84 -5.86 9.71 45.08
CA ALA A 84 -5.09 9.42 46.28
C ALA A 84 -3.64 9.89 46.19
N THR A 85 -3.08 9.84 44.99
CA THR A 85 -1.67 10.16 44.77
C THR A 85 -1.41 11.64 44.54
N GLU A 86 -2.20 12.29 43.72
CA GLU A 86 -1.96 13.64 43.25
C GLU A 86 -2.80 14.69 43.98
N ASP A 87 -4.07 14.37 44.34
CA ASP A 87 -4.97 15.34 44.94
C ASP A 87 -6.15 14.65 45.66
N SER A 88 -5.93 14.15 46.89
CA SER A 88 -6.95 13.38 47.63
C SER A 88 -8.20 14.21 48.00
N ARG A 89 -8.12 15.53 47.97
CA ARG A 89 -9.23 16.44 48.26
C ARG A 89 -9.77 17.17 47.01
N PHE A 90 -9.53 16.65 45.85
CA PHE A 90 -9.91 17.24 44.56
C PHE A 90 -11.35 17.75 44.51
N TYR A 91 -12.29 16.98 45.01
CA TYR A 91 -13.70 17.35 45.02
C TYR A 91 -14.10 18.38 46.12
N GLN A 92 -13.16 18.73 47.03
CA GLN A 92 -13.44 19.57 48.18
C GLN A 92 -12.93 21.01 48.05
N HIS A 93 -12.11 21.32 47.11
CA HIS A 93 -11.51 22.66 46.92
C HIS A 93 -11.78 23.24 45.52
N PRO A 94 -11.84 24.57 45.36
CA PRO A 94 -12.11 25.24 44.08
C PRO A 94 -10.82 25.49 43.28
N GLY A 95 -10.14 24.44 42.86
CA GLY A 95 -8.91 24.49 42.01
C GLY A 95 -7.60 24.67 42.78
N VAL A 96 -7.63 25.29 43.95
CA VAL A 96 -6.49 25.47 44.84
C VAL A 96 -6.83 24.91 46.21
N ASP A 97 -5.95 24.13 46.82
CA ASP A 97 -6.13 23.55 48.17
C ASP A 97 -5.38 24.37 49.22
N PRO A 98 -6.02 25.34 49.92
CA PRO A 98 -5.38 26.18 50.95
C PRO A 98 -4.81 25.38 52.10
N ILE A 99 -5.49 24.30 52.53
CA ILE A 99 -5.08 23.46 53.65
C ILE A 99 -3.85 22.63 53.25
N GLY A 100 -3.82 22.08 52.04
CA GLY A 100 -2.65 21.38 51.49
C GLY A 100 -1.44 22.30 51.34
N MET A 101 -1.64 23.53 50.87
CA MET A 101 -0.60 24.53 50.79
C MET A 101 -0.05 24.93 52.17
N ALA A 102 -0.93 25.20 53.16
CA ALA A 102 -0.52 25.50 54.51
C ALA A 102 0.29 24.35 55.16
N ARG A 103 -0.16 23.11 54.98
CA ARG A 103 0.54 21.90 55.44
C ARG A 103 1.93 21.79 54.79
N ALA A 104 2.06 22.06 53.48
CA ALA A 104 3.34 21.99 52.74
C ALA A 104 4.34 23.08 53.26
N VAL A 105 3.84 24.29 53.55
CA VAL A 105 4.63 25.37 54.14
C VAL A 105 5.11 25.04 55.56
N VAL A 106 4.21 24.54 56.41
CA VAL A 106 4.54 24.14 57.80
C VAL A 106 5.59 23.00 57.78
N ASN A 107 5.41 22.02 56.90
CA ASN A 107 6.37 20.93 56.81
C ASN A 107 7.76 21.43 56.31
N LEU A 108 7.80 22.36 55.35
CA LEU A 108 9.04 22.98 54.89
C LEU A 108 9.76 23.73 55.99
N ILE A 109 9.00 24.44 56.84
CA ILE A 109 9.58 25.21 57.98
C ILE A 109 10.07 24.24 59.08
N LEU A 110 9.35 23.14 59.34
CA LEU A 110 9.71 22.20 60.41
C LEU A 110 10.83 21.23 60.03
N THR A 111 10.88 20.80 58.79
CA THR A 111 11.84 19.75 58.37
C THR A 111 13.00 20.29 57.55
N GLY A 112 12.91 21.51 57.02
CA GLY A 112 13.89 22.06 56.05
C GLY A 112 13.90 21.37 54.68
N GLU A 113 13.11 20.29 54.52
CA GLU A 113 13.03 19.54 53.28
C GLU A 113 11.77 19.91 52.51
N LYS A 114 11.91 19.99 51.16
CA LYS A 114 10.77 20.14 50.26
C LYS A 114 9.98 18.82 50.24
N GLY A 115 9.05 18.66 51.18
CA GLY A 115 8.13 17.52 51.24
C GLY A 115 7.05 17.56 50.18
N GLN A 116 5.88 17.01 50.47
CA GLN A 116 4.74 16.91 49.57
C GLN A 116 4.35 18.28 48.98
N GLY A 117 4.31 18.40 47.63
CA GLY A 117 3.94 19.64 46.93
C GLY A 117 2.45 19.99 47.13
N GLY A 118 2.16 21.28 47.38
CA GLY A 118 0.78 21.78 47.49
C GLY A 118 0.15 22.16 46.14
N SER A 119 0.44 21.42 45.05
CA SER A 119 -0.16 21.65 43.73
C SER A 119 -1.30 20.68 43.51
N THR A 120 -2.48 21.18 43.13
CA THR A 120 -3.69 20.42 42.83
C THR A 120 -3.65 19.86 41.37
N LEU A 121 -4.54 18.91 41.04
CA LEU A 121 -4.75 18.42 39.67
C LEU A 121 -5.05 19.57 38.69
N THR A 122 -5.94 20.49 39.09
CA THR A 122 -6.30 21.66 38.29
C THR A 122 -5.09 22.57 38.01
N MET A 123 -4.22 22.80 39.01
CA MET A 123 -2.98 23.57 38.83
C MET A 123 -1.98 22.84 37.91
N GLN A 124 -1.88 21.53 37.99
CA GLN A 124 -1.05 20.75 37.09
C GLN A 124 -1.56 20.81 35.64
N LEU A 125 -2.88 20.76 35.49
CA LEU A 125 -3.56 20.87 34.20
C LEU A 125 -3.36 22.28 33.60
N ALA A 126 -3.57 23.34 34.41
CA ALA A 126 -3.30 24.74 34.01
C ALA A 126 -1.87 24.93 33.51
N ARG A 127 -0.89 24.36 34.20
CA ARG A 127 0.51 24.35 33.76
C ARG A 127 0.68 23.61 32.45
N GLY A 128 0.03 22.47 32.27
CA GLY A 128 0.18 21.62 31.07
C GLY A 128 -0.39 22.23 29.79
N PHE A 129 -1.41 23.10 29.90
CA PHE A 129 -2.03 23.76 28.75
C PHE A 129 -1.43 25.14 28.44
N PHE A 130 -1.12 25.95 29.45
CA PHE A 130 -0.93 27.39 29.28
C PHE A 130 0.46 27.92 29.66
N LEU A 131 1.31 27.13 30.31
CA LEU A 131 2.53 27.64 30.91
C LEU A 131 3.76 26.83 30.47
N THR A 132 4.91 27.51 30.45
CA THR A 132 6.23 26.89 30.17
C THR A 132 6.75 26.10 31.38
N ARG A 133 7.77 25.23 31.17
CA ARG A 133 8.40 24.42 32.23
C ARG A 133 9.32 25.20 33.17
N ASP A 134 9.42 26.52 33.04
CA ASP A 134 10.31 27.39 33.86
C ASP A 134 9.88 27.40 35.33
N LYS A 135 10.84 27.23 36.21
CA LYS A 135 10.57 27.17 37.68
C LYS A 135 10.63 28.55 38.28
N THR A 136 9.64 29.44 38.02
CA THR A 136 9.56 30.79 38.58
C THR A 136 8.35 30.94 39.52
N TYR A 137 8.47 31.89 40.47
CA TYR A 137 7.34 32.21 41.36
C TYR A 137 6.19 32.85 40.56
N VAL A 138 6.49 33.67 39.57
CA VAL A 138 5.49 34.27 38.67
C VAL A 138 4.65 33.22 37.98
N ARG A 139 5.28 32.18 37.46
CA ARG A 139 4.56 31.05 36.85
C ARG A 139 3.64 30.37 37.88
N LYS A 140 4.09 30.16 39.11
CA LYS A 140 3.26 29.50 40.15
C LYS A 140 2.03 30.32 40.51
N ILE A 141 2.14 31.65 40.51
CA ILE A 141 0.99 32.55 40.74
C ILE A 141 0.04 32.49 39.55
N LYS A 142 0.56 32.47 38.29
CA LYS A 142 -0.27 32.27 37.10
C LYS A 142 -1.00 30.91 37.13
N GLU A 143 -0.37 29.81 37.58
CA GLU A 143 -1.01 28.50 37.77
C GLU A 143 -2.24 28.60 38.71
N ILE A 144 -2.12 29.33 39.82
CA ILE A 144 -3.21 29.49 40.80
C ILE A 144 -4.40 30.22 40.18
N PHE A 145 -4.17 31.33 39.48
CA PHE A 145 -5.24 32.11 38.87
C PHE A 145 -5.89 31.38 37.69
N ILE A 146 -5.12 30.70 36.85
CA ILE A 146 -5.67 29.90 35.76
C ILE A 146 -6.48 28.73 36.31
N ALA A 147 -5.99 28.03 37.34
CA ALA A 147 -6.70 26.92 37.96
C ALA A 147 -8.04 27.39 38.56
N TRP A 148 -8.07 28.57 39.17
CA TRP A 148 -9.31 29.16 39.70
C TRP A 148 -10.31 29.51 38.58
N HIS A 149 -9.84 30.04 37.42
CA HIS A 149 -10.69 30.29 36.24
C HIS A 149 -11.22 28.99 35.63
N MET A 150 -10.40 27.96 35.54
CA MET A 150 -10.82 26.66 35.03
C MET A 150 -11.97 26.05 35.79
N GLU A 151 -11.93 26.13 37.12
CA GLU A 151 -13.01 25.62 38.02
C GLU A 151 -14.32 26.43 37.96
N GLN A 152 -14.27 27.64 37.36
CA GLN A 152 -15.48 28.43 37.08
C GLN A 152 -16.15 28.04 35.77
N LEU A 153 -15.41 27.50 34.84
CA LEU A 153 -15.83 27.18 33.49
C LEU A 153 -16.10 25.70 33.25
N LEU A 154 -15.43 24.83 34.01
CA LEU A 154 -15.45 23.39 33.86
C LEU A 154 -15.90 22.70 35.14
N THR A 155 -16.63 21.61 35.01
CA THR A 155 -16.99 20.72 36.12
C THR A 155 -15.77 19.92 36.59
N LYS A 156 -15.82 19.37 37.79
CA LYS A 156 -14.79 18.48 38.32
C LYS A 156 -14.54 17.26 37.47
N GLN A 157 -15.58 16.72 36.84
CA GLN A 157 -15.47 15.57 35.91
C GLN A 157 -14.72 15.94 34.65
N GLU A 158 -15.06 17.06 34.02
CA GLU A 158 -14.35 17.56 32.83
C GLU A 158 -12.86 17.87 33.11
N ILE A 159 -12.57 18.48 34.30
CA ILE A 159 -11.17 18.74 34.69
C ILE A 159 -10.39 17.42 34.88
N LEU A 160 -11.02 16.42 35.50
CA LEU A 160 -10.40 15.10 35.71
C LEU A 160 -10.20 14.39 34.37
N GLU A 161 -11.16 14.41 33.47
CA GLU A 161 -11.08 13.84 32.15
C GLU A 161 -9.94 14.47 31.33
N LEU A 162 -9.88 15.82 31.31
CA LEU A 162 -8.78 16.54 30.65
C LEU A 162 -7.42 16.17 31.27
N TYR A 163 -7.32 16.00 32.59
CA TYR A 163 -6.09 15.56 33.24
C TYR A 163 -5.68 14.16 32.82
N LEU A 164 -6.62 13.21 32.85
CA LEU A 164 -6.39 11.82 32.50
C LEU A 164 -5.92 11.67 31.03
N ASN A 165 -6.33 12.58 30.17
CA ASN A 165 -5.96 12.60 28.75
C ASN A 165 -4.70 13.44 28.41
N LYS A 166 -4.32 14.41 29.27
CA LYS A 166 -3.24 15.37 28.98
C LYS A 166 -1.88 15.00 29.57
N VAL A 167 -1.85 14.36 30.75
CA VAL A 167 -0.62 14.16 31.54
C VAL A 167 0.42 13.32 30.79
N GLU A 168 1.69 13.75 30.80
CA GLU A 168 2.80 12.99 30.21
C GLU A 168 3.23 11.84 31.14
N LEU A 169 3.26 10.61 30.63
CA LEU A 169 3.52 9.40 31.41
C LEU A 169 4.78 8.63 30.96
N GLY A 170 5.61 9.24 30.11
CA GLY A 170 6.85 8.68 29.58
C GLY A 170 6.67 7.88 28.28
N HIS A 171 7.80 7.52 27.62
CA HIS A 171 7.79 6.87 26.30
C HIS A 171 6.88 7.57 25.26
N ARG A 172 6.78 8.90 25.32
CA ARG A 172 5.90 9.73 24.47
C ARG A 172 4.42 9.41 24.63
N SER A 173 4.00 8.72 25.73
CA SER A 173 2.60 8.51 26.06
C SER A 173 2.05 9.72 26.80
N PHE A 174 0.95 10.26 26.30
CA PHE A 174 0.21 11.35 26.87
C PHE A 174 -1.20 10.85 27.20
N GLY A 175 -1.58 10.92 28.47
CA GLY A 175 -2.81 10.35 29.01
C GLY A 175 -2.69 8.87 29.40
N PHE A 176 -3.64 8.45 30.23
CA PHE A 176 -3.65 7.12 30.84
C PHE A 176 -4.01 6.01 29.85
N GLY A 177 -4.86 6.30 28.84
CA GLY A 177 -5.17 5.36 27.77
C GLY A 177 -3.93 4.97 26.97
N ALA A 178 -3.13 5.98 26.56
CA ALA A 178 -1.87 5.73 25.86
C ALA A 178 -0.83 5.02 26.75
N ALA A 179 -0.78 5.32 28.04
CA ALA A 179 0.12 4.66 28.98
C ALA A 179 -0.24 3.18 29.15
N ALA A 180 -1.52 2.85 29.28
CA ALA A 180 -2.01 1.47 29.36
C ALA A 180 -1.55 0.66 28.12
N GLN A 181 -1.74 1.23 26.94
CA GLN A 181 -1.31 0.60 25.69
C GLN A 181 0.22 0.50 25.57
N VAL A 182 0.96 1.58 25.88
CA VAL A 182 2.43 1.61 25.72
C VAL A 182 3.14 0.68 26.69
N TYR A 183 2.67 0.58 27.94
CA TYR A 183 3.34 -0.20 28.97
C TYR A 183 2.83 -1.64 29.09
N TYR A 184 1.57 -1.90 28.69
CA TYR A 184 0.94 -3.21 28.92
C TYR A 184 0.26 -3.81 27.69
N GLY A 185 0.09 -3.05 26.58
CA GLY A 185 -0.65 -3.50 25.40
C GLY A 185 -2.14 -3.73 25.66
N LYS A 186 -2.73 -2.98 26.61
CA LYS A 186 -4.09 -3.18 27.12
C LYS A 186 -4.86 -1.87 27.12
N THR A 187 -6.18 -1.97 27.12
CA THR A 187 -7.08 -0.87 27.49
C THR A 187 -7.01 -0.61 28.99
N VAL A 188 -7.48 0.55 29.46
CA VAL A 188 -7.49 0.87 30.90
C VAL A 188 -8.34 -0.09 31.71
N ASN A 189 -9.40 -0.65 31.10
CA ASN A 189 -10.32 -1.60 31.75
C ASN A 189 -9.75 -3.01 31.94
N GLU A 190 -8.70 -3.36 31.20
CA GLU A 190 -8.02 -4.66 31.29
C GLU A 190 -6.82 -4.64 32.26
N LEU A 191 -6.52 -3.48 32.83
CA LEU A 191 -5.40 -3.33 33.77
C LEU A 191 -5.75 -3.93 35.16
N THR A 192 -4.78 -4.59 35.77
CA THR A 192 -4.87 -5.00 37.18
C THR A 192 -4.65 -3.79 38.09
N LEU A 193 -5.09 -3.87 39.35
CA LEU A 193 -4.86 -2.83 40.36
C LEU A 193 -3.36 -2.45 40.46
N ALA A 194 -2.46 -3.44 40.43
CA ALA A 194 -1.02 -3.23 40.43
C ALA A 194 -0.53 -2.42 39.22
N GLN A 195 -1.09 -2.69 38.03
CA GLN A 195 -0.76 -1.97 36.78
C GLN A 195 -1.32 -0.54 36.80
N MET A 196 -2.59 -0.36 37.25
CA MET A 196 -3.21 0.96 37.44
C MET A 196 -2.42 1.84 38.43
N ALA A 197 -2.05 1.30 39.60
CA ALA A 197 -1.21 1.99 40.57
C ALA A 197 0.20 2.32 40.03
N THR A 198 0.74 1.49 39.17
CA THR A 198 2.04 1.76 38.51
C THR A 198 1.95 2.98 37.61
N ILE A 199 0.98 3.05 36.71
CA ILE A 199 0.83 4.20 35.80
C ILE A 199 0.38 5.47 36.53
N ALA A 200 -0.47 5.36 37.58
CA ALA A 200 -0.87 6.47 38.42
C ALA A 200 0.30 7.11 39.22
N GLY A 201 1.38 6.37 39.39
CA GLY A 201 2.62 6.86 39.99
C GLY A 201 3.54 7.65 39.07
N LEU A 202 3.34 7.61 37.73
CA LEU A 202 4.26 8.19 36.75
C LEU A 202 4.25 9.73 36.65
N PRO A 203 3.13 10.47 36.86
CA PRO A 203 3.07 11.92 36.66
C PRO A 203 4.15 12.70 37.43
N GLN A 204 4.61 12.22 38.54
CA GLN A 204 5.62 12.87 39.40
C GLN A 204 6.98 12.99 38.66
N ALA A 205 7.42 11.92 37.97
CA ALA A 205 8.70 11.89 37.26
C ALA A 205 8.73 10.74 36.21
N PRO A 206 8.07 10.89 35.06
CA PRO A 206 7.82 9.81 34.12
C PRO A 206 9.08 9.07 33.60
N SER A 207 10.19 9.82 33.44
CA SER A 207 11.46 9.22 32.98
C SER A 207 12.23 8.50 34.11
N VAL A 208 12.07 8.95 35.37
CA VAL A 208 12.78 8.39 36.55
C VAL A 208 12.06 7.18 37.11
N LEU A 209 10.72 7.15 37.01
CA LEU A 209 9.83 6.13 37.55
C LEU A 209 9.36 5.12 36.51
N ASN A 210 9.99 5.13 35.36
CA ASN A 210 9.61 4.30 34.20
C ASN A 210 9.67 2.81 34.51
N PRO A 211 8.57 2.04 34.33
CA PRO A 211 8.51 0.63 34.71
C PRO A 211 9.34 -0.30 33.82
N ILE A 212 9.70 0.15 32.59
CA ILE A 212 10.53 -0.63 31.66
C ILE A 212 12.01 -0.42 31.98
N SER A 213 12.46 0.85 32.01
CA SER A 213 13.88 1.18 32.17
C SER A 213 14.34 1.21 33.63
N ARG A 214 13.41 1.34 34.60
CA ARG A 214 13.72 1.43 36.05
C ARG A 214 12.70 0.69 36.91
N PRO A 215 12.54 -0.64 36.77
CA PRO A 215 11.48 -1.42 37.40
C PRO A 215 11.45 -1.32 38.91
N GLU A 216 12.62 -1.31 39.57
CA GLU A 216 12.69 -1.23 41.05
C GLU A 216 12.18 0.11 41.58
N ARG A 217 12.53 1.21 40.93
CA ARG A 217 12.00 2.55 41.31
C ARG A 217 10.50 2.65 41.07
N SER A 218 10.03 2.08 39.98
CA SER A 218 8.61 2.00 39.65
C SER A 218 7.83 1.18 40.69
N LYS A 219 8.39 0.02 41.10
CA LYS A 219 7.81 -0.83 42.17
C LYS A 219 7.73 -0.10 43.52
N ALA A 220 8.78 0.64 43.88
CA ALA A 220 8.77 1.47 45.07
C ALA A 220 7.70 2.58 45.03
N ARG A 221 7.54 3.24 43.85
CA ARG A 221 6.53 4.26 43.64
C ARG A 221 5.12 3.68 43.67
N ARG A 222 4.87 2.52 43.06
CA ARG A 222 3.60 1.79 43.15
C ARG A 222 3.18 1.52 44.57
N ARG A 223 4.11 1.10 45.43
CA ARG A 223 3.84 0.90 46.86
C ARG A 223 3.32 2.18 47.53
N VAL A 224 3.89 3.35 47.18
CA VAL A 224 3.44 4.63 47.73
C VAL A 224 2.01 4.96 47.26
N VAL A 225 1.69 4.69 45.99
CA VAL A 225 0.33 4.87 45.44
C VAL A 225 -0.67 3.98 46.21
N LEU A 226 -0.37 2.68 46.28
CA LEU A 226 -1.23 1.70 46.93
C LEU A 226 -1.42 2.01 48.43
N LEU A 227 -0.36 2.47 49.11
CA LEU A 227 -0.46 2.88 50.54
C LEU A 227 -1.44 4.04 50.73
N ARG A 228 -1.38 5.04 49.85
CA ARG A 228 -2.31 6.18 49.87
C ARG A 228 -3.74 5.75 49.56
N MET A 229 -3.95 4.83 48.59
CA MET A 229 -5.26 4.25 48.31
C MET A 229 -5.82 3.52 49.55
N LEU A 230 -4.96 2.82 50.31
CA LEU A 230 -5.35 2.16 51.56
C LEU A 230 -5.70 3.17 52.66
N ASP A 231 -4.89 4.23 52.83
CA ASP A 231 -5.13 5.31 53.80
C ASP A 231 -6.48 6.04 53.56
N GLU A 232 -6.80 6.28 52.27
CA GLU A 232 -8.09 6.87 51.85
C GLU A 232 -9.24 5.85 51.80
N LYS A 233 -8.99 4.58 52.15
CA LYS A 233 -9.97 3.47 52.20
C LYS A 233 -10.57 3.12 50.82
N TYR A 234 -9.86 3.38 49.75
CA TYR A 234 -10.27 2.98 48.41
C TYR A 234 -10.00 1.50 48.10
N ILE A 235 -9.06 0.88 48.80
CA ILE A 235 -8.73 -0.54 48.72
C ILE A 235 -8.66 -1.17 50.14
N THR A 236 -8.83 -2.49 50.18
CA THR A 236 -8.66 -3.28 51.42
C THR A 236 -7.20 -3.66 51.65
N GLN A 237 -6.85 -4.07 52.90
CA GLN A 237 -5.50 -4.58 53.20
C GLN A 237 -5.12 -5.78 52.31
N ALA A 238 -6.05 -6.69 52.03
CA ALA A 238 -5.79 -7.85 51.15
C ALA A 238 -5.45 -7.42 49.72
N GLN A 239 -6.18 -6.48 49.14
CA GLN A 239 -5.87 -5.93 47.80
C GLN A 239 -4.53 -5.19 47.79
N PHE A 240 -4.18 -4.47 48.85
CA PHE A 240 -2.88 -3.84 49.00
C PHE A 240 -1.76 -4.88 48.99
N ASP A 241 -1.87 -5.95 49.82
CA ASP A 241 -0.85 -6.98 49.93
C ASP A 241 -0.65 -7.75 48.61
N GLU A 242 -1.70 -8.04 47.89
CA GLU A 242 -1.65 -8.66 46.56
C GLU A 242 -0.95 -7.75 45.56
N ALA A 243 -1.42 -6.50 45.43
CA ALA A 243 -0.95 -5.57 44.38
C ALA A 243 0.49 -5.09 44.62
N VAL A 244 0.95 -4.94 45.88
CA VAL A 244 2.32 -4.52 46.20
C VAL A 244 3.34 -5.59 45.88
N ASN A 245 2.97 -6.86 46.00
CA ASN A 245 3.85 -8.02 45.73
C ASN A 245 3.84 -8.44 44.27
N ALA A 246 2.87 -8.00 43.45
CA ALA A 246 2.80 -8.32 42.01
C ALA A 246 4.09 -7.92 41.28
N PRO A 247 4.57 -8.71 40.29
CA PRO A 247 5.74 -8.37 39.51
C PRO A 247 5.49 -7.14 38.63
N ILE A 248 6.56 -6.46 38.17
CA ILE A 248 6.48 -5.46 37.12
C ILE A 248 6.42 -6.22 35.78
N THR A 249 5.29 -6.13 35.09
CA THR A 249 5.03 -6.81 33.80
C THR A 249 5.10 -5.87 32.60
N ALA A 250 5.51 -4.63 32.82
CA ALA A 250 5.58 -3.61 31.78
C ALA A 250 6.63 -3.96 30.72
N LYS A 251 6.22 -3.93 29.46
CA LYS A 251 7.06 -4.04 28.27
C LYS A 251 6.69 -2.93 27.31
N LYS A 252 7.58 -2.58 26.39
CA LYS A 252 7.26 -1.56 25.39
C LYS A 252 6.36 -2.16 24.32
N HIS A 253 5.12 -1.69 24.29
CA HIS A 253 4.17 -1.98 23.22
C HIS A 253 4.15 -0.80 22.24
N GLY A 254 4.06 -1.09 20.92
CA GLY A 254 3.77 -0.10 19.89
C GLY A 254 2.27 0.04 19.69
N ALA A 255 1.82 0.93 18.81
CA ALA A 255 0.55 0.72 18.15
C ALA A 255 0.68 -0.63 17.44
N GLU A 256 -0.20 -1.57 17.75
CA GLU A 256 -0.17 -2.88 17.12
C GLU A 256 -0.66 -2.69 15.69
N ILE A 257 0.29 -2.60 14.76
CA ILE A 257 -0.02 -2.60 13.33
C ILE A 257 -0.55 -3.98 13.00
N GLU A 258 -1.84 -4.06 12.71
CA GLU A 258 -2.53 -5.32 12.43
C GLU A 258 -2.25 -5.83 11.02
N PHE A 259 -2.00 -4.89 10.11
CA PHE A 259 -1.78 -5.19 8.71
C PHE A 259 -0.71 -4.28 8.10
N SER A 260 0.28 -4.86 7.42
CA SER A 260 1.36 -4.07 6.79
C SER A 260 1.01 -3.72 5.35
N ALA A 261 0.76 -2.43 5.08
CA ALA A 261 0.58 -1.88 3.74
C ALA A 261 1.22 -0.48 3.62
N PRO A 262 2.57 -0.38 3.75
CA PRO A 262 3.22 0.90 3.92
C PRO A 262 3.14 1.82 2.68
N TYR A 263 3.12 1.29 1.44
CA TYR A 263 2.92 2.11 0.24
C TYR A 263 1.54 2.79 0.22
N LEU A 264 0.50 2.08 0.64
CA LEU A 264 -0.85 2.63 0.76
C LEU A 264 -0.91 3.68 1.87
N ALA A 265 -0.28 3.38 3.02
CA ALA A 265 -0.23 4.31 4.15
C ALA A 265 0.50 5.61 3.80
N ASP A 266 1.61 5.53 3.07
CA ASP A 266 2.37 6.69 2.60
C ASP A 266 1.58 7.54 1.59
N LEU A 267 0.86 6.89 0.69
CA LEU A 267 0.01 7.56 -0.29
C LEU A 267 -1.11 8.34 0.41
N ILE A 268 -1.84 7.70 1.34
CA ILE A 268 -2.89 8.35 2.14
C ILE A 268 -2.31 9.46 3.02
N TRP A 269 -1.12 9.26 3.60
CA TRP A 269 -0.43 10.31 4.36
C TRP A 269 -0.20 11.57 3.51
N ASN A 270 0.30 11.41 2.30
CA ASN A 270 0.56 12.54 1.41
C ASN A 270 -0.74 13.27 1.02
N GLU A 271 -1.82 12.53 0.75
CA GLU A 271 -3.15 13.08 0.48
C GLU A 271 -3.68 13.88 1.69
N MET A 272 -3.57 13.34 2.90
CA MET A 272 -3.97 14.04 4.12
C MET A 272 -3.13 15.28 4.41
N VAL A 273 -1.82 15.25 4.10
CA VAL A 273 -0.94 16.43 4.23
C VAL A 273 -1.31 17.52 3.22
N GLU A 274 -1.71 17.14 2.02
CA GLU A 274 -2.18 18.07 0.98
C GLU A 274 -3.50 18.73 1.38
N LEU A 275 -4.46 17.95 1.92
CA LEU A 275 -5.76 18.45 2.33
C LEU A 275 -5.74 19.32 3.60
N TYR A 276 -5.00 18.93 4.62
CA TYR A 276 -5.06 19.56 5.95
C TYR A 276 -3.77 20.24 6.39
N GLY A 277 -2.69 20.06 5.64
CA GLY A 277 -1.35 20.47 6.06
C GLY A 277 -0.72 19.49 7.06
N LYS A 278 0.62 19.47 7.14
CA LYS A 278 1.37 18.46 7.88
C LYS A 278 1.06 18.45 9.38
N GLU A 279 0.97 19.63 10.02
CA GLU A 279 0.76 19.72 11.47
C GLU A 279 -0.61 19.20 11.86
N GLU A 280 -1.65 19.58 11.15
CA GLU A 280 -3.03 19.15 11.40
C GLU A 280 -3.20 17.66 11.08
N ALA A 281 -2.65 17.17 9.97
CA ALA A 281 -2.66 15.74 9.64
C ALA A 281 -1.97 14.90 10.74
N GLU A 282 -0.86 15.38 11.36
CA GLU A 282 -0.16 14.66 12.43
C GLU A 282 -0.87 14.69 13.78
N THR A 283 -1.71 15.69 14.03
CA THR A 283 -2.20 16.01 15.40
C THR A 283 -3.70 16.10 15.54
N GLY A 284 -4.44 16.13 14.42
CA GLY A 284 -5.90 16.32 14.40
C GLY A 284 -6.71 15.09 14.80
N GLY A 285 -6.07 13.92 15.01
CA GLY A 285 -6.75 12.72 15.49
C GLY A 285 -7.56 11.98 14.43
N TYR A 286 -7.29 12.23 13.17
CA TYR A 286 -8.03 11.63 12.06
C TYR A 286 -7.88 10.11 12.02
N GLN A 287 -9.01 9.43 11.83
CA GLN A 287 -9.10 8.01 11.52
C GLN A 287 -9.46 7.89 10.03
N VAL A 288 -8.49 7.53 9.21
CA VAL A 288 -8.61 7.48 7.75
C VAL A 288 -8.79 6.05 7.30
N TYR A 289 -9.91 5.75 6.67
CA TYR A 289 -10.20 4.44 6.12
C TYR A 289 -9.93 4.42 4.63
N ALA A 290 -9.05 3.50 4.23
CA ALA A 290 -8.74 3.27 2.84
C ALA A 290 -9.89 2.55 2.12
N THR A 291 -9.94 2.68 0.79
CA THR A 291 -10.83 1.87 -0.07
C THR A 291 -10.36 0.42 -0.20
N VAL A 292 -9.12 0.13 0.19
CA VAL A 292 -8.41 -1.13 -0.03
C VAL A 292 -8.73 -2.15 1.06
N PRO A 293 -9.34 -3.32 0.72
CA PRO A 293 -9.52 -4.42 1.67
C PRO A 293 -8.19 -5.11 2.00
N SER A 294 -8.03 -5.57 3.25
CA SER A 294 -6.80 -6.26 3.66
C SER A 294 -6.53 -7.56 2.89
N ALA A 295 -7.58 -8.26 2.49
CA ALA A 295 -7.47 -9.54 1.77
C ALA A 295 -6.88 -9.37 0.36
N THR A 296 -7.37 -8.41 -0.42
CA THR A 296 -6.88 -8.12 -1.78
C THR A 296 -5.48 -7.54 -1.76
N GLN A 297 -5.20 -6.64 -0.80
CA GLN A 297 -3.86 -6.09 -0.59
C GLN A 297 -2.84 -7.20 -0.28
N LEU A 298 -3.17 -8.12 0.62
CA LEU A 298 -2.30 -9.26 0.95
C LEU A 298 -2.09 -10.19 -0.25
N ALA A 299 -3.15 -10.41 -1.04
CA ALA A 299 -3.05 -11.22 -2.26
C ALA A 299 -2.08 -10.61 -3.26
N ALA A 300 -2.15 -9.28 -3.46
CA ALA A 300 -1.24 -8.55 -4.34
C ALA A 300 0.22 -8.57 -3.83
N GLN A 301 0.43 -8.33 -2.53
CA GLN A 301 1.77 -8.39 -1.91
C GLN A 301 2.42 -9.76 -2.13
N LYS A 302 1.70 -10.84 -1.80
CA LYS A 302 2.20 -12.20 -1.98
C LYS A 302 2.46 -12.54 -3.45
N ALA A 303 1.58 -12.09 -4.36
CA ALA A 303 1.73 -12.31 -5.78
C ALA A 303 2.99 -11.64 -6.34
N ILE A 304 3.23 -10.38 -5.98
CA ILE A 304 4.42 -9.63 -6.42
C ILE A 304 5.71 -10.19 -5.81
N GLN A 305 5.73 -10.43 -4.51
CA GLN A 305 6.92 -10.99 -3.84
C GLN A 305 7.31 -12.34 -4.43
N ARG A 306 6.33 -13.25 -4.59
CA ARG A 306 6.61 -14.55 -5.21
C ARG A 306 7.08 -14.41 -6.65
N ASN A 307 6.47 -13.55 -7.43
CA ASN A 307 6.83 -13.33 -8.83
C ASN A 307 8.26 -12.80 -9.02
N LEU A 308 8.68 -11.88 -8.14
CA LEU A 308 10.05 -11.36 -8.16
C LEU A 308 11.08 -12.42 -7.73
N HIS A 309 10.75 -13.27 -6.76
CA HIS A 309 11.59 -14.43 -6.44
C HIS A 309 11.69 -15.41 -7.60
N ASP A 310 10.58 -15.73 -8.29
CA ASP A 310 10.60 -16.60 -9.47
C ASP A 310 11.48 -16.02 -10.59
N TYR A 311 11.46 -14.69 -10.77
CA TYR A 311 12.35 -14.01 -11.69
C TYR A 311 13.81 -14.22 -11.28
N ASP A 312 14.16 -13.94 -10.03
CA ASP A 312 15.52 -14.06 -9.50
C ASP A 312 16.04 -15.51 -9.58
N GLU A 313 15.22 -16.48 -9.22
CA GLU A 313 15.54 -17.91 -9.30
C GLU A 313 15.81 -18.35 -10.74
N ARG A 314 15.11 -17.77 -11.73
CA ARG A 314 15.39 -18.04 -13.17
C ARG A 314 16.69 -17.42 -13.64
N HIS A 315 17.16 -16.34 -13.02
CA HIS A 315 18.35 -15.60 -13.45
C HIS A 315 19.61 -15.97 -12.67
N GLY A 316 19.49 -16.69 -11.56
CA GLY A 316 20.58 -17.28 -10.82
C GLY A 316 20.96 -16.57 -9.52
N TYR A 317 21.80 -17.22 -8.75
CA TYR A 317 22.23 -16.78 -7.43
C TYR A 317 23.45 -15.85 -7.53
N ARG A 318 23.37 -14.67 -6.91
CA ARG A 318 24.45 -13.66 -6.91
C ARG A 318 25.55 -13.91 -5.89
N GLY A 319 25.38 -14.93 -5.04
CA GLY A 319 26.35 -15.29 -3.99
C GLY A 319 25.84 -14.93 -2.59
N PRO A 320 26.60 -15.30 -1.54
CA PRO A 320 26.28 -14.96 -0.17
C PRO A 320 26.38 -13.45 0.08
N GLU A 321 25.63 -12.95 1.07
CA GLU A 321 25.65 -11.55 1.49
C GLU A 321 27.06 -11.15 1.99
N GLN A 322 27.71 -12.06 2.69
CA GLN A 322 29.07 -11.88 3.23
C GLN A 322 29.74 -13.21 3.52
N GLN A 323 31.07 -13.25 3.42
CA GLN A 323 31.89 -14.34 3.95
C GLN A 323 32.45 -13.94 5.33
N LEU A 324 32.07 -14.66 6.39
CA LEU A 324 32.39 -14.30 7.78
C LEU A 324 33.73 -14.90 8.26
N TRP A 325 34.08 -16.12 7.76
CA TRP A 325 35.38 -16.75 7.97
C TRP A 325 35.78 -17.58 6.76
N ILE A 326 37.10 -17.89 6.65
CA ILE A 326 37.64 -18.72 5.58
C ILE A 326 37.58 -20.18 6.01
N PRO A 327 36.97 -21.09 5.24
CA PRO A 327 37.02 -22.52 5.52
C PRO A 327 38.43 -23.04 5.55
N LYS A 328 38.73 -24.04 6.44
CA LYS A 328 40.08 -24.60 6.60
C LYS A 328 40.62 -25.34 5.37
N GLU A 329 39.79 -25.63 4.38
CA GLU A 329 40.15 -26.37 3.16
C GLU A 329 39.63 -25.65 1.91
N ILE A 330 40.31 -24.59 1.46
CA ILE A 330 40.20 -24.14 0.07
C ILE A 330 41.57 -24.28 -0.56
N PRO A 331 41.75 -25.10 -1.63
CA PRO A 331 42.93 -25.04 -2.47
C PRO A 331 42.99 -23.66 -3.12
N VAL A 332 44.02 -22.89 -2.89
CA VAL A 332 44.27 -21.60 -3.57
C VAL A 332 44.36 -21.88 -5.04
N ALA A 333 43.40 -21.36 -5.81
CA ALA A 333 43.47 -21.40 -7.26
C ALA A 333 44.65 -20.54 -7.74
N PRO A 334 45.44 -20.99 -8.73
CA PRO A 334 46.69 -20.35 -9.11
C PRO A 334 46.53 -19.15 -10.07
N ASP A 335 45.36 -18.52 -10.18
CA ASP A 335 45.18 -17.37 -11.05
C ASP A 335 45.03 -16.07 -10.28
N GLY A 336 46.12 -15.26 -10.33
CA GLY A 336 46.25 -13.93 -9.75
C GLY A 336 45.29 -12.90 -10.29
N GLY A 337 44.05 -12.96 -9.92
CA GLY A 337 43.04 -11.86 -10.14
C GLY A 337 43.11 -10.90 -8.96
N LYS A 338 43.67 -9.71 -9.16
CA LYS A 338 43.66 -8.60 -8.21
C LYS A 338 42.22 -8.11 -8.00
N ASN A 339 41.61 -8.48 -6.87
CA ASN A 339 40.54 -7.72 -6.25
C ASN A 339 40.95 -7.50 -4.79
N THR A 340 41.68 -6.44 -4.58
CA THR A 340 42.07 -5.89 -3.30
C THR A 340 41.14 -4.75 -2.95
N GLU A 341 40.13 -5.01 -2.07
CA GLU A 341 39.57 -3.95 -1.19
C GLU A 341 38.59 -4.42 -0.11
N VAL A 342 38.46 -5.73 0.23
CA VAL A 342 37.57 -6.20 1.31
C VAL A 342 38.27 -7.21 2.27
N THR A 343 39.54 -7.01 2.58
CA THR A 343 40.31 -8.00 3.32
C THR A 343 40.50 -7.76 4.82
N SER A 344 39.83 -6.76 5.43
CA SER A 344 40.09 -6.45 6.85
C SER A 344 39.03 -6.97 7.86
N ALA A 345 38.00 -7.71 7.43
CA ALA A 345 36.90 -8.16 8.31
C ALA A 345 36.68 -9.69 8.34
N ILE A 346 37.41 -10.49 7.56
CA ILE A 346 37.19 -11.94 7.48
C ILE A 346 38.00 -12.65 8.58
N SER A 347 37.32 -13.44 9.41
CA SER A 347 37.98 -14.25 10.45
C SER A 347 38.74 -15.45 9.85
N ASN A 348 39.89 -15.79 10.41
CA ASN A 348 40.62 -17.02 10.06
C ASN A 348 40.09 -18.25 10.79
N GLU A 349 39.17 -18.07 11.73
CA GLU A 349 38.60 -19.17 12.53
C GLU A 349 37.05 -19.09 12.49
N PRO A 350 36.35 -20.24 12.52
CA PRO A 350 34.92 -20.29 12.66
C PRO A 350 34.45 -19.55 13.92
N TRP A 351 33.33 -18.82 13.79
CA TRP A 351 32.70 -18.14 14.91
C TRP A 351 32.00 -19.14 15.84
N ASN A 352 32.02 -18.86 17.14
CA ASN A 352 31.23 -19.62 18.12
C ASN A 352 29.74 -19.21 18.04
N GLU A 353 28.88 -20.01 18.68
CA GLU A 353 27.41 -19.79 18.66
C GLU A 353 27.00 -18.42 19.21
N GLU A 354 27.63 -17.97 20.30
CA GLU A 354 27.31 -16.67 20.93
C GLU A 354 27.57 -15.50 19.98
N ARG A 355 28.70 -15.52 19.27
CA ARG A 355 29.07 -14.51 18.29
C ARG A 355 28.13 -14.53 17.07
N MET A 356 27.79 -15.73 16.57
CA MET A 356 26.86 -15.91 15.46
C MET A 356 25.47 -15.40 15.83
N LEU A 357 24.98 -15.73 17.03
CA LEU A 357 23.66 -15.28 17.49
C LEU A 357 23.58 -13.77 17.61
N SER A 358 24.54 -13.15 18.30
CA SER A 358 24.61 -11.70 18.48
C SER A 358 24.65 -10.97 17.13
N PHE A 359 25.42 -11.46 16.18
CA PHE A 359 25.50 -10.88 14.84
C PHE A 359 24.17 -11.00 14.07
N LEU A 360 23.53 -12.17 14.12
CA LEU A 360 22.25 -12.42 13.43
C LEU A 360 21.09 -11.64 14.05
N GLU A 361 21.09 -11.39 15.37
CA GLU A 361 20.09 -10.57 16.05
C GLU A 361 20.11 -9.11 15.53
N ASP A 362 21.31 -8.56 15.33
CA ASP A 362 21.50 -7.19 14.85
C ASP A 362 21.34 -7.06 13.32
N TYR A 363 21.43 -8.15 12.56
CA TYR A 363 21.36 -8.12 11.10
C TYR A 363 19.94 -7.80 10.61
N LYS A 364 19.78 -6.67 9.95
CA LYS A 364 18.46 -6.21 9.46
C LYS A 364 18.06 -6.93 8.19
N THR A 365 16.85 -7.48 8.18
CA THR A 365 16.23 -8.07 7.00
C THR A 365 14.84 -7.46 6.79
N PHE A 366 14.37 -7.50 5.55
CA PHE A 366 13.06 -7.02 5.15
C PHE A 366 12.17 -8.20 4.80
N GLU A 367 10.86 -7.99 4.91
CA GLU A 367 9.83 -8.97 4.60
C GLU A 367 10.01 -10.28 5.40
N LYS A 368 9.76 -11.40 4.80
CA LYS A 368 9.88 -12.73 5.45
C LYS A 368 11.25 -13.38 5.29
N MET A 369 12.26 -12.64 4.83
CA MET A 369 13.62 -13.16 4.73
C MET A 369 14.29 -13.24 6.09
N ARG A 370 15.08 -14.29 6.30
CA ARG A 370 15.83 -14.50 7.52
C ARG A 370 17.31 -14.67 7.22
N PRO A 371 18.20 -14.04 7.99
CA PRO A 371 19.63 -14.27 7.87
C PRO A 371 19.98 -15.60 8.51
N ALA A 372 20.92 -16.30 7.92
CA ALA A 372 21.48 -17.54 8.45
C ALA A 372 22.97 -17.67 8.08
N ILE A 373 23.73 -18.36 8.90
CA ILE A 373 25.16 -18.60 8.67
C ILE A 373 25.38 -20.09 8.35
N VAL A 374 26.04 -20.36 7.23
CA VAL A 374 26.39 -21.72 6.83
C VAL A 374 27.50 -22.24 7.75
N VAL A 375 27.21 -23.30 8.52
CA VAL A 375 28.16 -23.90 9.46
C VAL A 375 28.73 -25.23 8.98
N LYS A 376 28.03 -25.90 8.06
CA LYS A 376 28.48 -27.14 7.44
C LYS A 376 27.90 -27.28 6.03
N VAL A 377 28.75 -27.73 5.11
CA VAL A 377 28.36 -28.03 3.73
C VAL A 377 28.53 -29.51 3.48
N ASN A 378 27.43 -30.23 3.21
CA ASN A 378 27.41 -31.63 2.80
C ASN A 378 27.30 -31.72 1.26
N GLU A 379 27.19 -32.95 0.74
CA GLU A 379 27.08 -33.13 -0.72
C GLU A 379 25.83 -32.52 -1.33
N LYS A 380 24.66 -32.71 -0.71
CA LYS A 380 23.34 -32.30 -1.21
C LYS A 380 22.52 -31.46 -0.23
N ASP A 381 23.10 -30.99 0.84
CA ASP A 381 22.45 -30.09 1.80
C ASP A 381 23.49 -29.21 2.50
N VAL A 382 23.00 -28.18 3.17
CA VAL A 382 23.79 -27.33 4.05
C VAL A 382 23.12 -27.22 5.40
N THR A 383 23.92 -27.25 6.46
CA THR A 383 23.45 -26.92 7.80
C THR A 383 23.72 -25.44 8.08
N VAL A 384 22.72 -24.74 8.54
CA VAL A 384 22.77 -23.29 8.81
C VAL A 384 22.41 -23.01 10.27
N PHE A 385 23.04 -22.00 10.84
CA PHE A 385 22.69 -21.45 12.16
C PHE A 385 21.80 -20.23 11.95
N THR A 386 20.61 -20.22 12.58
CA THR A 386 19.58 -19.21 12.36
C THR A 386 19.53 -18.19 13.49
N ARG A 387 18.84 -17.06 13.28
CA ARG A 387 18.62 -16.01 14.28
C ARG A 387 17.94 -16.50 15.56
N GLU A 388 17.20 -17.61 15.50
CA GLU A 388 16.56 -18.22 16.65
C GLU A 388 17.53 -19.06 17.52
N GLY A 389 18.83 -19.02 17.22
CA GLY A 389 19.85 -19.82 17.93
C GLY A 389 19.72 -21.33 17.69
N ARG A 390 19.24 -21.73 16.51
CA ARG A 390 18.99 -23.13 16.17
C ARG A 390 19.68 -23.52 14.87
N TYR A 391 20.11 -24.76 14.80
CA TYR A 391 20.57 -25.37 13.57
C TYR A 391 19.38 -25.82 12.72
N SER A 392 19.44 -25.56 11.43
CA SER A 392 18.45 -25.97 10.44
C SER A 392 19.15 -26.49 9.20
N VAL A 393 18.50 -27.35 8.43
CA VAL A 393 19.03 -27.91 7.19
C VAL A 393 18.27 -27.32 6.00
N ILE A 394 19.00 -26.93 4.96
CA ILE A 394 18.48 -26.64 3.65
C ILE A 394 18.84 -27.84 2.76
N ASP A 395 17.84 -28.58 2.32
CA ASP A 395 17.99 -29.73 1.44
C ASP A 395 18.29 -29.33 -0.01
N TRP A 396 18.56 -30.32 -0.86
CA TRP A 396 18.93 -30.06 -2.26
C TRP A 396 17.85 -29.31 -3.03
N ASP A 397 16.56 -29.62 -2.82
CA ASP A 397 15.46 -28.91 -3.49
C ASP A 397 15.39 -27.42 -3.10
N GLY A 398 16.02 -27.03 -1.96
CA GLY A 398 16.15 -25.63 -1.56
C GLY A 398 17.40 -24.94 -2.10
N LEU A 399 18.29 -25.68 -2.76
CA LEU A 399 19.58 -25.19 -3.25
C LEU A 399 19.74 -25.30 -4.78
N ASP A 400 19.12 -26.30 -5.42
CA ASP A 400 19.39 -26.71 -6.81
C ASP A 400 19.11 -25.61 -7.86
N TRP A 401 18.27 -24.64 -7.54
CA TRP A 401 17.99 -23.48 -8.38
C TRP A 401 19.20 -22.54 -8.52
N ALA A 402 20.12 -22.55 -7.55
CA ALA A 402 21.11 -21.50 -7.29
C ALA A 402 22.33 -21.60 -8.24
N ARG A 403 22.07 -21.57 -9.56
CA ARG A 403 23.13 -21.39 -10.57
C ARG A 403 23.79 -20.05 -10.35
N LYS A 404 25.09 -19.95 -10.57
CA LYS A 404 25.81 -18.66 -10.45
C LYS A 404 25.27 -17.64 -11.45
N TYR A 405 24.80 -16.50 -10.96
CA TYR A 405 24.48 -15.34 -11.79
C TYR A 405 25.76 -14.79 -12.43
N ILE A 406 25.71 -14.47 -13.73
CA ILE A 406 26.83 -13.85 -14.46
C ILE A 406 26.38 -12.48 -15.02
N THR A 407 25.26 -12.44 -15.74
CA THR A 407 24.61 -11.21 -16.26
C THR A 407 23.11 -11.47 -16.37
N ASP A 408 22.31 -10.43 -16.66
CA ASP A 408 20.87 -10.55 -16.87
C ASP A 408 20.49 -11.54 -18.00
N THR A 409 21.46 -11.95 -18.83
CA THR A 409 21.25 -12.88 -19.94
C THR A 409 22.07 -14.17 -19.84
N ARG A 410 22.91 -14.31 -18.81
CA ARG A 410 23.83 -15.45 -18.67
C ARG A 410 23.89 -15.96 -17.23
N GLN A 411 23.84 -17.26 -17.08
CA GLN A 411 24.05 -18.00 -15.84
C GLN A 411 25.21 -18.98 -15.95
N GLY A 412 25.73 -19.40 -14.82
CA GLY A 412 26.70 -20.49 -14.70
C GLY A 412 26.10 -21.86 -14.99
N ASN A 413 26.92 -22.88 -14.88
CA ASN A 413 26.49 -24.26 -14.99
C ASN A 413 25.50 -24.62 -13.85
N GLU A 414 24.74 -25.69 -14.07
CA GLU A 414 23.91 -26.27 -13.01
C GLU A 414 24.81 -26.79 -11.89
N PRO A 415 24.52 -26.44 -10.62
CA PRO A 415 25.29 -26.95 -9.52
C PRO A 415 25.06 -28.47 -9.36
N GLU A 416 26.13 -29.20 -9.13
CA GLU A 416 26.05 -30.66 -8.91
C GLU A 416 26.06 -31.02 -7.42
N LYS A 417 26.62 -30.15 -6.58
CA LYS A 417 26.74 -30.32 -5.12
C LYS A 417 26.61 -28.97 -4.40
N ALA A 418 26.30 -29.00 -3.13
CA ALA A 418 26.10 -27.81 -2.31
C ALA A 418 27.37 -26.93 -2.21
N SER A 419 28.57 -27.51 -2.28
CA SER A 419 29.83 -26.75 -2.29
C SER A 419 30.07 -25.96 -3.59
N ASP A 420 29.29 -26.20 -4.67
CA ASP A 420 29.31 -25.38 -5.89
C ASP A 420 28.56 -24.05 -5.69
N ILE A 421 27.75 -23.97 -4.61
CA ILE A 421 26.87 -22.84 -4.30
C ILE A 421 27.38 -22.04 -3.11
N LEU A 422 27.71 -22.72 -2.01
CA LEU A 422 27.99 -22.13 -0.70
C LEU A 422 29.24 -22.74 -0.07
N THR A 423 29.88 -21.96 0.82
CA THR A 423 31.00 -22.40 1.66
C THR A 423 30.65 -22.17 3.12
N GLU A 424 31.34 -22.88 4.02
CA GLU A 424 31.22 -22.62 5.45
C GLU A 424 31.65 -21.18 5.78
N GLY A 425 30.93 -20.54 6.69
CA GLY A 425 31.11 -19.12 7.00
C GLY A 425 30.33 -18.14 6.09
N SER A 426 29.58 -18.61 5.11
CA SER A 426 28.73 -17.79 4.30
C SER A 426 27.53 -17.28 5.09
N LEU A 427 27.33 -15.96 5.15
CA LEU A 427 26.07 -15.34 5.55
C LEU A 427 25.12 -15.36 4.36
N ILE A 428 23.98 -15.98 4.53
CA ILE A 428 22.97 -16.14 3.49
C ILE A 428 21.61 -15.69 3.97
N LEU A 429 20.71 -15.45 3.02
CA LEU A 429 19.30 -15.26 3.29
C LEU A 429 18.52 -16.54 2.99
N ILE A 430 17.57 -16.85 3.87
CA ILE A 430 16.70 -18.02 3.73
C ILE A 430 15.24 -17.59 3.85
N ARG A 431 14.35 -18.34 3.19
CA ARG A 431 12.90 -18.19 3.31
C ARG A 431 12.23 -19.55 3.46
N ARG A 432 11.00 -19.57 3.97
CA ARG A 432 10.20 -20.80 3.94
C ARG A 432 9.72 -21.07 2.52
N ARG A 433 9.65 -22.34 2.14
CA ARG A 433 8.96 -22.80 0.93
C ARG A 433 7.45 -22.65 1.09
N GLU A 434 6.71 -22.92 0.04
CA GLU A 434 5.23 -22.84 0.05
C GLU A 434 4.56 -23.81 1.04
N ASP A 435 5.24 -24.91 1.39
CA ASP A 435 4.79 -25.87 2.40
C ASP A 435 4.97 -25.36 3.85
N ASP A 436 5.61 -24.20 4.02
CA ASP A 436 5.96 -23.55 5.30
C ASP A 436 6.76 -24.43 6.28
N LYS A 437 7.29 -25.58 5.82
CA LYS A 437 8.06 -26.54 6.62
C LYS A 437 9.55 -26.53 6.31
N HIS A 438 9.91 -26.42 5.02
CA HIS A 438 11.27 -26.51 4.56
C HIS A 438 11.88 -25.13 4.29
N TRP A 439 13.19 -25.01 4.49
CA TRP A 439 13.93 -23.81 4.16
C TRP A 439 14.43 -23.85 2.71
N GLN A 440 14.55 -22.67 2.11
CA GLN A 440 15.13 -22.47 0.78
C GLN A 440 16.12 -21.31 0.84
N LEU A 441 17.27 -21.47 0.18
CA LEU A 441 18.18 -20.37 -0.11
C LEU A 441 17.46 -19.29 -0.93
N THR A 442 17.68 -18.04 -0.60
CA THR A 442 17.06 -16.92 -1.29
C THR A 442 17.99 -15.71 -1.33
N GLN A 443 17.58 -14.68 -2.05
CA GLN A 443 18.25 -13.37 -2.13
C GLN A 443 17.21 -12.29 -2.33
N TYR A 444 17.55 -11.02 -2.07
CA TYR A 444 16.66 -9.91 -2.42
C TYR A 444 16.52 -9.81 -3.94
N PRO A 445 15.29 -9.72 -4.47
CA PRO A 445 15.10 -9.51 -5.90
C PRO A 445 15.75 -8.21 -6.37
N ASP A 446 16.46 -8.27 -7.48
CA ASP A 446 17.11 -7.13 -8.10
C ASP A 446 16.15 -6.37 -9.04
N ALA A 447 15.23 -7.11 -9.67
CA ALA A 447 14.15 -6.51 -10.42
C ALA A 447 13.09 -5.90 -9.51
N SER A 448 12.47 -4.82 -9.98
CA SER A 448 11.36 -4.13 -9.33
C SER A 448 10.02 -4.48 -9.99
N SER A 449 8.93 -4.25 -9.29
CA SER A 449 7.58 -4.46 -9.78
C SER A 449 6.63 -3.43 -9.18
N ALA A 450 5.51 -3.21 -9.86
CA ALA A 450 4.38 -2.46 -9.33
C ALA A 450 3.07 -3.20 -9.63
N PHE A 451 2.10 -3.01 -8.77
CA PHE A 451 0.77 -3.58 -8.90
C PHE A 451 -0.29 -2.58 -8.46
N ILE A 452 -1.33 -2.44 -9.26
CA ILE A 452 -2.52 -1.67 -8.93
C ILE A 452 -3.77 -2.47 -9.31
N ALA A 453 -4.76 -2.48 -8.43
CA ALA A 453 -6.09 -3.00 -8.75
C ALA A 453 -7.15 -1.97 -8.38
N LEU A 454 -8.17 -1.83 -9.24
CA LEU A 454 -9.26 -0.87 -9.11
C LEU A 454 -10.61 -1.56 -9.31
N ASP A 455 -11.62 -1.04 -8.63
CA ASP A 455 -13.02 -1.26 -9.00
C ASP A 455 -13.32 -0.41 -10.24
N PRO A 456 -13.68 -1.00 -11.39
CA PRO A 456 -13.94 -0.26 -12.61
C PRO A 456 -15.21 0.58 -12.55
N HIS A 457 -16.12 0.37 -11.60
CA HIS A 457 -17.39 1.07 -11.53
C HIS A 457 -17.28 2.44 -10.85
N ASN A 458 -16.37 2.58 -9.88
CA ASN A 458 -16.25 3.80 -9.06
C ASN A 458 -14.79 4.28 -8.86
N GLY A 459 -13.79 3.54 -9.33
CA GLY A 459 -12.38 3.90 -9.18
C GLY A 459 -11.76 3.59 -7.82
N ALA A 460 -12.48 2.96 -6.89
CA ALA A 460 -11.93 2.59 -5.60
C ALA A 460 -10.73 1.64 -5.74
N ALA A 461 -9.59 2.00 -5.16
CA ALA A 461 -8.43 1.13 -5.15
C ALA A 461 -8.72 -0.15 -4.36
N GLN A 462 -8.33 -1.30 -4.93
CA GLN A 462 -8.49 -2.62 -4.33
C GLN A 462 -7.16 -3.22 -3.87
N ALA A 463 -6.04 -2.77 -4.44
CA ALA A 463 -4.69 -3.08 -4.01
C ALA A 463 -3.68 -2.09 -4.60
N VAL A 464 -2.63 -1.75 -3.84
CA VAL A 464 -1.53 -0.86 -4.27
C VAL A 464 -0.20 -1.41 -3.78
N ILE A 465 0.70 -1.79 -4.69
CA ILE A 465 2.05 -2.26 -4.38
C ILE A 465 3.06 -1.47 -5.23
N GLY A 466 3.94 -0.71 -4.59
CA GLY A 466 4.96 0.10 -5.26
C GLY A 466 6.32 -0.57 -5.45
N GLY A 467 6.51 -1.81 -4.97
CA GLY A 467 7.77 -2.54 -5.06
C GLY A 467 7.79 -3.81 -4.23
N TYR A 468 8.96 -4.46 -4.14
CA TYR A 468 9.14 -5.65 -3.32
C TYR A 468 8.94 -5.37 -1.82
N SER A 469 9.58 -4.30 -1.33
CA SER A 469 9.50 -3.84 0.06
C SER A 469 9.63 -2.32 0.14
N PHE A 470 8.74 -1.69 0.90
CA PHE A 470 8.79 -0.24 1.19
C PHE A 470 10.06 0.16 1.96
N TYR A 471 10.55 -0.72 2.82
CA TYR A 471 11.75 -0.45 3.61
C TYR A 471 13.04 -0.49 2.77
N GLN A 472 13.00 -1.15 1.61
CA GLN A 472 14.09 -1.16 0.64
C GLN A 472 14.01 0.06 -0.29
N SER A 473 12.81 0.44 -0.73
CA SER A 473 12.57 1.59 -1.59
C SER A 473 11.19 2.18 -1.32
N GLN A 474 11.13 3.44 -0.90
CA GLN A 474 9.87 4.17 -0.64
C GLN A 474 9.22 4.68 -1.93
N PHE A 475 9.94 4.66 -3.05
CA PHE A 475 9.41 5.09 -4.34
C PHE A 475 8.23 4.19 -4.78
N ASN A 476 7.03 4.77 -4.83
CA ASN A 476 5.81 4.06 -5.19
C ASN A 476 5.68 3.95 -6.72
N ARG A 477 6.17 2.86 -7.28
CA ARG A 477 6.17 2.65 -8.74
C ARG A 477 4.77 2.49 -9.33
N ALA A 478 3.77 2.18 -8.51
CA ALA A 478 2.38 2.05 -9.00
C ALA A 478 1.79 3.40 -9.43
N THR A 479 2.19 4.49 -8.75
CA THR A 479 1.65 5.85 -8.95
C THR A 479 2.65 6.86 -9.51
N GLN A 480 3.97 6.57 -9.41
CA GLN A 480 5.02 7.56 -9.72
C GLN A 480 5.94 7.13 -10.88
N ALA A 481 6.08 5.83 -11.17
CA ALA A 481 7.01 5.38 -12.21
C ALA A 481 6.37 5.42 -13.59
N LYS A 482 6.75 6.40 -14.40
CA LYS A 482 6.38 6.45 -15.82
C LYS A 482 7.28 5.52 -16.64
N ARG A 483 6.69 4.44 -17.18
CA ARG A 483 7.39 3.37 -17.90
C ARG A 483 6.73 3.13 -19.23
N GLN A 484 7.53 2.78 -20.26
CA GLN A 484 7.01 2.46 -21.58
C GLN A 484 6.03 1.28 -21.52
N VAL A 485 4.82 1.47 -22.05
CA VAL A 485 3.74 0.48 -21.94
C VAL A 485 3.83 -0.64 -22.98
N GLY A 486 4.61 -0.45 -24.04
CA GLY A 486 4.75 -1.44 -25.11
C GLY A 486 3.40 -1.85 -25.69
N SER A 487 3.26 -3.13 -26.01
CA SER A 487 2.02 -3.67 -26.60
C SER A 487 0.77 -3.55 -25.70
N ASN A 488 0.89 -3.04 -24.49
CA ASN A 488 -0.27 -2.81 -23.61
C ASN A 488 -1.15 -1.65 -24.10
N ILE A 489 -0.61 -0.76 -24.95
CA ILE A 489 -1.35 0.32 -25.62
C ILE A 489 -2.32 -0.18 -26.72
N LYS A 490 -2.09 -1.36 -27.28
CA LYS A 490 -2.83 -1.84 -28.47
C LYS A 490 -4.35 -1.90 -28.32
N PRO A 491 -4.95 -2.32 -27.19
CA PRO A 491 -6.41 -2.29 -27.03
C PRO A 491 -7.01 -0.91 -27.33
N PHE A 492 -6.38 0.16 -26.88
CA PHE A 492 -6.83 1.53 -27.07
C PHE A 492 -6.69 2.00 -28.53
N ILE A 493 -5.63 1.57 -29.22
CA ILE A 493 -5.43 1.82 -30.65
C ILE A 493 -6.48 1.07 -31.48
N TYR A 494 -6.75 -0.20 -31.14
CA TYR A 494 -7.78 -0.98 -31.84
C TYR A 494 -9.17 -0.43 -31.55
N SER A 495 -9.43 0.11 -30.36
CA SER A 495 -10.64 0.89 -30.07
C SER A 495 -10.80 2.08 -31.01
N SER A 496 -9.72 2.83 -31.27
CA SER A 496 -9.72 3.92 -32.25
C SER A 496 -10.07 3.42 -33.65
N ALA A 497 -9.53 2.26 -34.06
CA ALA A 497 -9.85 1.66 -35.34
C ALA A 497 -11.34 1.29 -35.47
N LEU A 498 -11.92 0.65 -34.43
CA LEU A 498 -13.35 0.34 -34.39
C LEU A 498 -14.21 1.61 -34.52
N ALA A 499 -13.85 2.69 -33.82
CA ALA A 499 -14.53 3.99 -33.92
C ALA A 499 -14.40 4.64 -35.32
N ASN A 500 -13.47 4.17 -36.17
CA ASN A 500 -13.24 4.64 -37.54
C ASN A 500 -13.63 3.60 -38.61
N GLY A 501 -14.58 2.72 -38.33
CA GLY A 501 -15.24 1.82 -39.28
C GLY A 501 -14.56 0.47 -39.50
N PHE A 502 -13.48 0.14 -38.79
CA PHE A 502 -12.94 -1.20 -38.77
C PHE A 502 -13.81 -2.14 -37.91
N THR A 503 -13.74 -3.43 -38.20
CA THR A 503 -14.48 -4.47 -37.48
C THR A 503 -13.55 -5.56 -36.97
N LEU A 504 -14.03 -6.44 -36.11
CA LEU A 504 -13.29 -7.61 -35.63
C LEU A 504 -12.88 -8.55 -36.77
N ALA A 505 -13.66 -8.53 -37.87
CA ALA A 505 -13.45 -9.33 -39.08
C ALA A 505 -12.58 -8.63 -40.12
N SER A 506 -12.30 -7.32 -39.98
CA SER A 506 -11.43 -6.61 -40.90
C SER A 506 -10.08 -7.27 -41.01
N VAL A 507 -9.62 -7.53 -42.27
CA VAL A 507 -8.37 -8.20 -42.59
C VAL A 507 -7.29 -7.18 -42.90
N ILE A 508 -6.14 -7.29 -42.22
CA ILE A 508 -4.95 -6.46 -42.49
C ILE A 508 -3.77 -7.40 -42.73
N ASN A 509 -2.91 -7.02 -43.67
CA ASN A 509 -1.76 -7.81 -44.05
C ASN A 509 -0.64 -7.71 -42.98
N ASP A 510 -0.31 -8.81 -42.34
CA ASP A 510 0.82 -8.97 -41.42
C ASP A 510 2.06 -9.36 -42.21
N ALA A 511 2.66 -8.40 -42.92
CA ALA A 511 3.87 -8.57 -43.75
C ALA A 511 4.90 -7.46 -43.40
N PRO A 512 6.20 -7.70 -43.61
CA PRO A 512 7.25 -6.74 -43.30
C PRO A 512 6.99 -5.35 -43.91
N ILE A 513 7.28 -4.30 -43.15
CA ILE A 513 7.24 -2.90 -43.60
C ILE A 513 8.65 -2.43 -43.86
N ASN A 514 8.93 -2.05 -45.13
CA ASN A 514 10.18 -1.41 -45.54
C ASN A 514 9.87 0.02 -45.98
N GLN A 515 10.17 1.01 -45.16
CA GLN A 515 9.96 2.41 -45.51
C GLN A 515 11.24 3.21 -45.31
N TRP A 516 11.65 3.97 -46.34
CA TRP A 516 12.74 4.93 -46.23
C TRP A 516 12.24 6.27 -45.69
N GLU A 517 12.80 6.72 -44.60
CA GLU A 517 12.61 8.11 -44.17
C GLU A 517 13.44 9.05 -45.03
N ARG A 518 12.77 9.88 -45.83
CA ARG A 518 13.42 10.91 -46.65
C ARG A 518 13.94 12.03 -45.71
N GLY A 519 15.15 11.92 -45.25
CA GLY A 519 15.79 12.97 -44.39
C GLY A 519 16.84 12.47 -43.43
N THR A 520 16.68 11.30 -42.83
CA THR A 520 17.64 10.73 -41.88
C THR A 520 18.52 9.64 -42.44
N GLY A 521 18.21 9.11 -43.65
CA GLY A 521 18.92 7.99 -44.26
C GLY A 521 18.69 6.63 -43.57
N ASN A 522 17.93 6.60 -42.47
CA ASN A 522 17.57 5.38 -41.73
C ASN A 522 16.17 4.90 -42.12
N ALA A 523 16.02 3.62 -42.40
CA ALA A 523 14.72 3.00 -42.62
C ALA A 523 14.16 2.52 -41.23
N TRP A 524 13.02 3.07 -40.79
CA TRP A 524 12.30 2.46 -39.69
C TRP A 524 11.65 1.15 -40.14
N ARG A 525 12.00 0.04 -39.49
CA ARG A 525 11.55 -1.32 -39.83
C ARG A 525 10.92 -1.98 -38.62
N PRO A 526 9.67 -1.70 -38.34
CA PRO A 526 8.95 -2.37 -37.22
C PRO A 526 8.81 -3.87 -37.58
N GLU A 527 9.16 -4.72 -36.60
CA GLU A 527 9.07 -6.17 -36.71
C GLU A 527 8.10 -6.75 -35.67
N ASN A 528 7.52 -7.90 -35.96
CA ASN A 528 6.81 -8.68 -34.95
C ASN A 528 7.79 -9.30 -33.94
N SER A 529 7.34 -9.67 -32.80
CA SER A 529 8.13 -10.37 -31.79
C SER A 529 7.42 -11.68 -31.38
N PRO A 530 7.91 -12.84 -31.79
CA PRO A 530 9.04 -13.11 -32.73
C PRO A 530 8.78 -12.57 -34.16
N PRO A 531 9.81 -12.43 -35.01
CA PRO A 531 9.69 -11.88 -36.37
C PRO A 531 9.04 -12.89 -37.32
N GLU A 532 7.83 -13.29 -37.03
CA GLU A 532 6.97 -14.20 -37.77
C GLU A 532 5.78 -13.43 -38.32
N TYR A 533 5.41 -13.70 -39.59
CA TYR A 533 4.37 -12.98 -40.29
C TYR A 533 3.29 -13.96 -40.75
N ASP A 534 2.03 -13.63 -40.48
CA ASP A 534 0.88 -14.49 -40.78
C ASP A 534 0.19 -14.12 -42.14
N GLY A 535 0.68 -13.08 -42.84
CA GLY A 535 -0.01 -12.58 -44.03
C GLY A 535 -1.34 -11.89 -43.70
N PRO A 536 -2.39 -12.03 -44.52
CA PRO A 536 -3.70 -11.46 -44.23
C PRO A 536 -4.30 -12.06 -42.97
N ILE A 537 -4.56 -11.21 -41.94
CA ILE A 537 -5.04 -11.64 -40.63
C ILE A 537 -6.16 -10.74 -40.14
N ARG A 538 -7.20 -11.32 -39.53
CA ARG A 538 -8.31 -10.55 -38.91
C ARG A 538 -7.85 -9.78 -37.70
N LEU A 539 -8.43 -8.59 -37.48
CA LEU A 539 -8.09 -7.72 -36.33
C LEU A 539 -8.18 -8.41 -34.99
N ARG A 540 -9.24 -9.21 -34.76
CA ARG A 540 -9.39 -10.00 -33.51
C ARG A 540 -8.15 -10.88 -33.25
N VAL A 541 -7.67 -11.58 -34.30
CA VAL A 541 -6.52 -12.49 -34.18
C VAL A 541 -5.21 -11.68 -34.04
N ALA A 542 -5.11 -10.58 -34.76
CA ALA A 542 -3.95 -9.70 -34.69
C ALA A 542 -3.72 -9.09 -33.31
N LEU A 543 -4.79 -8.65 -32.62
CA LEU A 543 -4.70 -8.20 -31.23
C LEU A 543 -4.36 -9.37 -30.31
N GLY A 544 -5.02 -10.53 -30.48
CA GLY A 544 -4.77 -11.71 -29.66
C GLY A 544 -3.33 -12.23 -29.74
N LYS A 545 -2.74 -12.22 -30.93
CA LYS A 545 -1.32 -12.54 -31.17
C LYS A 545 -0.38 -11.35 -30.95
N SER A 546 -0.90 -10.16 -30.65
CA SER A 546 -0.14 -8.93 -30.41
C SER A 546 0.79 -8.51 -31.57
N LYS A 547 0.31 -8.63 -32.83
CA LYS A 547 1.09 -8.31 -34.01
C LYS A 547 1.47 -6.83 -34.10
N ASN A 548 2.76 -6.54 -34.20
CA ASN A 548 3.29 -5.17 -34.24
C ASN A 548 2.97 -4.48 -35.57
N VAL A 549 3.26 -5.18 -36.66
CA VAL A 549 3.10 -4.63 -38.00
C VAL A 549 1.67 -4.27 -38.34
N VAL A 550 0.70 -5.07 -37.87
CA VAL A 550 -0.74 -4.77 -38.01
C VAL A 550 -1.12 -3.51 -37.24
N SER A 551 -0.59 -3.31 -36.00
CA SER A 551 -0.85 -2.11 -35.22
C SER A 551 -0.31 -0.85 -35.89
N VAL A 552 0.87 -0.91 -36.50
CA VAL A 552 1.44 0.21 -37.28
C VAL A 552 0.56 0.53 -38.51
N ARG A 553 0.14 -0.49 -39.27
CA ARG A 553 -0.77 -0.31 -40.40
C ARG A 553 -2.12 0.27 -40.00
N LEU A 554 -2.65 -0.09 -38.82
CA LEU A 554 -3.86 0.47 -38.28
C LEU A 554 -3.72 1.98 -37.96
N VAL A 555 -2.64 2.39 -37.30
CA VAL A 555 -2.39 3.80 -36.99
C VAL A 555 -2.27 4.61 -38.32
N ARG A 556 -1.64 4.06 -39.35
CA ARG A 556 -1.58 4.70 -40.66
C ARG A 556 -2.97 4.82 -41.32
N ALA A 557 -3.78 3.78 -41.25
CA ALA A 557 -5.10 3.77 -41.87
C ALA A 557 -6.10 4.68 -41.18
N VAL A 558 -6.08 4.75 -39.82
CA VAL A 558 -6.92 5.65 -39.05
C VAL A 558 -6.43 7.10 -39.10
N GLY A 559 -5.11 7.30 -39.16
CA GLY A 559 -4.43 8.57 -39.04
C GLY A 559 -3.93 8.86 -37.63
N LEU A 560 -2.65 9.26 -37.54
CA LEU A 560 -1.94 9.44 -36.28
C LEU A 560 -2.66 10.37 -35.30
N GLU A 561 -3.09 11.54 -35.77
CA GLU A 561 -3.74 12.54 -34.92
C GLU A 561 -5.07 12.04 -34.34
N LYS A 562 -5.89 11.33 -35.14
CA LYS A 562 -7.12 10.73 -34.65
C LYS A 562 -6.88 9.68 -33.56
N VAL A 563 -5.82 8.87 -33.74
CA VAL A 563 -5.44 7.89 -32.73
C VAL A 563 -5.01 8.59 -31.44
N ARG A 564 -4.15 9.62 -31.53
CA ARG A 564 -3.70 10.39 -30.37
C ARG A 564 -4.86 11.01 -29.59
N GLN A 565 -5.78 11.68 -30.29
CA GLN A 565 -7.00 12.24 -29.67
C GLN A 565 -7.92 11.17 -29.09
N HIS A 566 -8.00 9.99 -29.72
CA HIS A 566 -8.78 8.89 -29.15
C HIS A 566 -8.16 8.34 -27.84
N LEU A 567 -6.83 8.31 -27.76
CA LEU A 567 -6.14 7.87 -26.55
C LEU A 567 -6.42 8.78 -25.34
N THR A 568 -6.61 10.09 -25.53
CA THR A 568 -6.94 11.01 -24.44
C THR A 568 -8.30 10.70 -23.78
N ARG A 569 -9.22 10.08 -24.50
CA ARG A 569 -10.52 9.65 -23.94
C ARG A 569 -10.37 8.63 -22.81
N PHE A 570 -9.25 7.91 -22.78
CA PHE A 570 -8.93 6.94 -21.73
C PHE A 570 -8.19 7.55 -20.54
N GLY A 571 -7.99 8.88 -20.52
CA GLY A 571 -7.28 9.60 -19.47
C GLY A 571 -5.77 9.72 -19.68
N PHE A 572 -5.24 9.36 -20.87
CA PHE A 572 -3.83 9.60 -21.16
C PHE A 572 -3.58 11.06 -21.53
N ASP A 573 -2.55 11.67 -20.96
CA ASP A 573 -2.14 13.02 -21.28
C ASP A 573 -1.60 13.10 -22.72
N LEU A 574 -2.15 14.02 -23.53
CA LEU A 574 -1.74 14.24 -24.93
C LEU A 574 -0.25 14.57 -25.06
N SER A 575 0.33 15.26 -24.10
CA SER A 575 1.75 15.62 -24.08
C SER A 575 2.69 14.42 -23.92
N GLU A 576 2.20 13.32 -23.34
CA GLU A 576 2.93 12.08 -23.11
C GLU A 576 2.72 11.05 -24.22
N ILE A 577 1.75 11.30 -25.11
CA ILE A 577 1.46 10.45 -26.26
C ILE A 577 2.40 10.84 -27.39
N PRO A 578 3.26 9.91 -27.87
CA PRO A 578 4.20 10.20 -28.98
C PRO A 578 3.50 10.74 -30.22
N ASN A 579 4.13 11.74 -30.87
CA ASN A 579 3.59 12.34 -32.10
C ASN A 579 4.22 11.71 -33.35
N ASP A 580 4.36 10.39 -33.33
CA ASP A 580 4.84 9.58 -34.44
C ASP A 580 4.26 8.16 -34.42
N GLU A 581 4.54 7.36 -35.42
CA GLU A 581 3.97 6.01 -35.58
C GLU A 581 4.42 5.01 -34.48
N THR A 582 5.42 5.35 -33.67
CA THR A 582 5.89 4.49 -32.56
C THR A 582 4.85 4.39 -31.46
N VAL A 583 3.86 5.31 -31.41
CA VAL A 583 2.69 5.20 -30.55
C VAL A 583 2.00 3.84 -30.72
N SER A 584 2.00 3.27 -31.95
CA SER A 584 1.40 1.97 -32.26
C SER A 584 2.04 0.80 -31.49
N LEU A 585 3.27 0.99 -31.02
CA LEU A 585 4.07 0.01 -30.28
C LEU A 585 4.23 0.37 -28.79
N GLY A 586 3.59 1.47 -28.33
CA GLY A 586 3.60 1.91 -26.94
C GLY A 586 4.92 2.51 -26.51
N SER A 587 5.47 3.43 -27.28
CA SER A 587 6.66 4.21 -26.93
C SER A 587 6.37 5.28 -25.87
N GLY A 588 5.09 5.64 -25.63
CA GLY A 588 4.66 6.49 -24.53
C GLY A 588 4.94 5.85 -23.15
N SER A 589 5.20 6.69 -22.16
CA SER A 589 5.52 6.26 -20.81
C SER A 589 4.40 6.67 -19.86
N HIS A 590 3.80 5.69 -19.17
CA HIS A 590 2.68 5.88 -18.24
C HIS A 590 2.90 5.10 -16.96
N THR A 591 2.23 5.53 -15.89
CA THR A 591 2.23 4.81 -14.63
C THR A 591 1.30 3.59 -14.68
N PRO A 592 1.52 2.56 -13.84
CA PRO A 592 0.56 1.47 -13.70
C PRO A 592 -0.86 1.92 -13.35
N LEU A 593 -1.01 2.99 -12.57
CA LEU A 593 -2.31 3.57 -12.22
C LEU A 593 -3.03 4.15 -13.45
N GLU A 594 -2.33 4.95 -14.27
CA GLU A 594 -2.89 5.48 -15.53
C GLU A 594 -3.34 4.37 -16.48
N VAL A 595 -2.53 3.32 -16.62
CA VAL A 595 -2.89 2.16 -17.46
C VAL A 595 -4.10 1.40 -16.90
N ALA A 596 -4.19 1.22 -15.57
CA ALA A 596 -5.34 0.57 -14.94
C ALA A 596 -6.63 1.40 -15.08
N THR A 597 -6.53 2.73 -14.95
CA THR A 597 -7.64 3.66 -15.16
C THR A 597 -8.14 3.61 -16.60
N ALA A 598 -7.23 3.67 -17.58
CA ALA A 598 -7.58 3.53 -18.98
C ALA A 598 -8.27 2.18 -19.28
N LEU A 599 -7.79 1.11 -18.65
CA LEU A 599 -8.37 -0.22 -18.83
C LEU A 599 -9.76 -0.34 -18.17
N ALA A 600 -10.02 0.39 -17.09
CA ALA A 600 -11.33 0.44 -16.44
C ALA A 600 -12.42 0.99 -17.39
N VAL A 601 -12.08 1.90 -18.29
CA VAL A 601 -13.02 2.40 -19.33
C VAL A 601 -13.54 1.25 -20.21
N ILE A 602 -12.67 0.31 -20.57
CA ILE A 602 -13.09 -0.88 -21.33
C ILE A 602 -13.88 -1.83 -20.43
N ALA A 603 -13.43 -2.01 -19.19
CA ALA A 603 -14.03 -2.94 -18.25
C ALA A 603 -15.44 -2.55 -17.83
N ASN A 604 -15.74 -1.26 -17.69
CA ASN A 604 -17.04 -0.76 -17.19
C ASN A 604 -18.05 -0.39 -18.31
N GLY A 605 -17.67 -0.49 -19.60
CA GLY A 605 -18.58 -0.19 -20.72
C GLY A 605 -18.49 1.22 -21.23
N GLY A 606 -17.38 1.93 -21.01
CA GLY A 606 -17.06 3.19 -21.66
C GLY A 606 -17.04 4.42 -20.76
N PHE A 607 -17.05 4.27 -19.46
CA PHE A 607 -17.03 5.38 -18.50
C PHE A 607 -15.64 5.67 -17.96
N LEU A 608 -15.24 6.93 -17.91
CA LEU A 608 -13.98 7.34 -17.29
C LEU A 608 -14.19 7.60 -15.80
N ILE A 609 -13.66 6.71 -14.97
CA ILE A 609 -13.68 6.81 -13.50
C ILE A 609 -12.44 7.53 -12.99
N GLN A 610 -12.50 8.03 -11.76
CA GLN A 610 -11.38 8.63 -11.06
C GLN A 610 -10.90 7.69 -9.96
N PRO A 611 -9.61 7.27 -9.98
CA PRO A 611 -9.06 6.45 -8.90
C PRO A 611 -9.01 7.21 -7.59
N HIS A 612 -9.40 6.57 -6.48
CA HIS A 612 -9.28 7.12 -5.14
C HIS A 612 -8.87 6.06 -4.12
N PHE A 613 -8.24 6.50 -3.03
CA PHE A 613 -7.62 5.62 -2.04
C PHE A 613 -8.24 5.76 -0.64
N VAL A 614 -8.89 6.89 -0.37
CA VAL A 614 -9.59 7.16 0.89
C VAL A 614 -11.10 6.94 0.69
N GLU A 615 -11.71 6.13 1.56
CA GLU A 615 -13.16 5.89 1.59
C GLU A 615 -13.86 6.90 2.48
N ARG A 616 -13.34 7.12 3.69
CA ARG A 616 -13.87 8.08 4.66
C ARG A 616 -12.83 8.52 5.67
N ILE A 617 -13.08 9.67 6.27
CA ILE A 617 -12.30 10.24 7.36
C ILE A 617 -13.22 10.44 8.56
N GLU A 618 -12.83 9.91 9.71
CA GLU A 618 -13.53 10.04 10.98
C GLU A 618 -12.66 10.84 11.98
N ASP A 619 -13.30 11.44 12.97
CA ASP A 619 -12.59 12.01 14.13
C ASP A 619 -12.24 10.92 15.16
N ASP A 620 -11.58 11.32 16.27
CA ASP A 620 -11.21 10.42 17.38
C ASP A 620 -12.39 9.71 18.04
N TYR A 621 -13.61 10.24 17.87
CA TYR A 621 -14.84 9.72 18.48
C TYR A 621 -15.67 8.87 17.51
N GLY A 622 -15.17 8.66 16.29
CA GLY A 622 -15.86 7.88 15.25
C GLY A 622 -16.93 8.65 14.48
N LYS A 623 -16.99 10.00 14.62
CA LYS A 623 -17.87 10.83 13.80
C LYS A 623 -17.28 10.98 12.42
N VAL A 624 -18.05 10.64 11.40
CA VAL A 624 -17.64 10.83 10.00
C VAL A 624 -17.54 12.33 9.70
N LEU A 625 -16.33 12.78 9.32
CA LEU A 625 -16.03 14.14 8.91
C LEU A 625 -16.14 14.31 7.40
N TRP A 626 -15.73 13.28 6.66
CA TRP A 626 -15.76 13.26 5.21
C TRP A 626 -15.94 11.81 4.72
N LYS A 627 -16.68 11.65 3.61
CA LYS A 627 -16.89 10.38 2.92
C LYS A 627 -16.72 10.59 1.42
N ALA A 628 -15.99 9.70 0.76
CA ALA A 628 -15.83 9.74 -0.69
C ALA A 628 -17.20 9.62 -1.39
N ASN A 629 -17.41 10.46 -2.38
CA ASN A 629 -18.55 10.38 -3.28
C ASN A 629 -18.03 10.35 -4.73
N PRO A 630 -17.41 9.23 -5.16
CA PRO A 630 -16.84 9.11 -6.49
C PRO A 630 -17.92 9.10 -7.57
N VAL A 631 -17.52 9.49 -8.79
CA VAL A 631 -18.37 9.27 -9.97
C VAL A 631 -18.54 7.77 -10.24
N GLN A 632 -19.75 7.38 -10.68
CA GLN A 632 -20.13 5.98 -10.88
C GLN A 632 -20.28 5.68 -12.38
N ALA A 633 -19.81 4.51 -12.81
CA ALA A 633 -20.02 4.01 -14.17
C ALA A 633 -21.46 3.49 -14.36
N CYS A 634 -22.40 4.38 -14.47
CA CYS A 634 -23.84 4.08 -14.61
C CYS A 634 -24.55 5.08 -15.53
N ASP A 635 -25.60 4.62 -16.25
CA ASP A 635 -26.40 5.43 -17.15
C ASP A 635 -27.80 4.77 -17.39
N PRO A 636 -28.90 5.32 -16.82
CA PRO A 636 -28.92 6.34 -15.76
C PRO A 636 -28.49 5.82 -14.39
N CYS A 637 -27.96 6.71 -13.54
CA CYS A 637 -27.62 6.41 -12.16
C CYS A 637 -28.82 6.73 -11.24
N GLY A 638 -29.77 5.84 -11.08
CA GLY A 638 -30.90 6.05 -10.17
C GLY A 638 -31.88 7.15 -10.63
N GLU A 639 -32.96 7.41 -9.84
CA GLU A 639 -34.03 8.34 -10.21
C GLU A 639 -33.54 9.75 -10.57
N THR A 640 -33.95 10.19 -11.75
CA THR A 640 -33.59 11.43 -12.43
C THR A 640 -33.87 12.68 -11.63
N GLN A 641 -32.88 13.54 -11.42
CA GLN A 641 -33.08 14.98 -11.34
C GLN A 641 -32.84 15.62 -12.74
N PRO A 642 -33.56 16.73 -13.09
CA PRO A 642 -33.52 17.31 -14.41
C PRO A 642 -32.12 17.82 -14.78
N GLN A 643 -31.61 17.37 -15.92
CA GLN A 643 -30.44 17.96 -16.55
C GLN A 643 -30.67 19.45 -16.81
N GLU A 644 -29.89 20.32 -16.17
CA GLU A 644 -29.59 21.62 -16.74
C GLU A 644 -28.76 21.38 -18.00
N THR A 645 -29.35 21.65 -19.14
CA THR A 645 -28.72 21.62 -20.45
C THR A 645 -27.57 22.62 -20.49
N VAL A 646 -26.33 22.14 -20.32
CA VAL A 646 -25.17 22.91 -20.76
C VAL A 646 -25.02 22.68 -22.27
N GLU A 647 -25.65 23.54 -23.06
CA GLU A 647 -25.35 23.66 -24.48
C GLU A 647 -23.97 24.29 -24.67
N ASN A 648 -23.15 23.56 -25.43
CA ASN A 648 -21.90 24.00 -26.09
C ASN A 648 -20.71 24.40 -25.23
N ALA A 649 -19.89 23.42 -24.86
CA ALA A 649 -18.44 23.60 -24.79
C ALA A 649 -17.77 22.46 -25.56
N ALA A 650 -17.75 22.57 -26.86
CA ALA A 650 -16.84 21.81 -27.71
C ALA A 650 -15.45 22.44 -27.60
N THR A 651 -14.44 21.58 -27.43
CA THR A 651 -13.03 21.85 -27.63
C THR A 651 -12.34 22.80 -26.64
N ASP A 652 -12.05 22.30 -25.43
CA ASP A 652 -10.77 22.63 -24.78
C ASP A 652 -10.30 21.42 -24.00
N SER A 653 -8.99 21.17 -24.06
CA SER A 653 -8.32 20.07 -23.37
C SER A 653 -8.75 20.00 -21.92
N MET A 654 -9.38 18.90 -21.50
CA MET A 654 -9.73 18.69 -20.08
C MET A 654 -8.43 18.59 -19.29
N ASP A 655 -8.14 19.68 -18.59
CA ASP A 655 -7.04 19.76 -17.64
C ASP A 655 -7.47 19.03 -16.37
N ILE A 656 -6.90 17.87 -16.13
CA ILE A 656 -7.16 17.04 -14.94
C ILE A 656 -6.81 17.82 -13.66
N GLU A 657 -5.78 18.68 -13.73
CA GLU A 657 -5.44 19.60 -12.63
C GLU A 657 -6.55 20.63 -12.36
N ALA A 658 -7.25 21.11 -13.39
CA ALA A 658 -8.37 22.03 -13.22
C ALA A 658 -9.61 21.35 -12.61
N MET A 659 -9.84 20.07 -12.87
CA MET A 659 -10.91 19.29 -12.22
C MET A 659 -10.58 18.99 -10.76
N LEU A 660 -9.33 18.62 -10.44
CA LEU A 660 -8.85 18.48 -9.07
C LEU A 660 -8.92 19.81 -8.31
N ALA A 661 -8.54 20.92 -8.94
CA ALA A 661 -8.61 22.25 -8.34
C ALA A 661 -10.06 22.74 -8.13
N ALA A 662 -11.00 22.31 -8.95
CA ALA A 662 -12.42 22.62 -8.75
C ALA A 662 -13.04 21.83 -7.58
N GLU A 663 -12.57 20.61 -7.33
CA GLU A 663 -12.96 19.80 -6.17
C GLU A 663 -12.30 20.31 -4.87
N LEU A 664 -11.07 20.86 -4.95
CA LEU A 664 -10.34 21.50 -3.85
C LEU A 664 -10.87 22.90 -3.49
N ASN A 665 -11.53 23.62 -4.43
CA ASN A 665 -12.11 24.95 -4.20
C ASN A 665 -13.61 24.92 -3.83
N ALA A 666 -14.23 23.77 -3.75
CA ALA A 666 -15.51 23.64 -3.06
C ALA A 666 -15.22 23.86 -1.57
N GLU A 667 -15.62 25.05 -1.05
CA GLU A 667 -15.33 25.47 0.33
C GLU A 667 -15.64 24.32 1.32
N PRO A 668 -14.65 23.80 2.04
CA PRO A 668 -14.92 22.94 3.16
C PRO A 668 -15.40 23.83 4.30
N PHE A 669 -16.59 23.54 4.81
CA PHE A 669 -17.12 24.12 6.04
C PHE A 669 -17.75 25.52 5.98
N ALA A 670 -19.00 25.60 5.51
CA ALA A 670 -19.96 26.53 6.11
C ALA A 670 -20.32 25.99 7.50
N GLN A 671 -19.95 26.72 8.54
CA GLN A 671 -20.43 26.48 9.90
C GLN A 671 -21.94 26.71 9.93
N GLU A 672 -22.74 25.66 9.87
CA GLU A 672 -24.13 25.73 10.33
C GLU A 672 -24.16 25.56 11.87
N ASN A 673 -24.32 26.70 12.56
CA ASN A 673 -24.84 26.72 13.92
C ASN A 673 -26.32 26.36 13.88
N GLY A 674 -26.72 25.32 14.59
CA GLY A 674 -28.11 25.14 14.93
C GLY A 674 -28.53 23.69 15.14
N ASN A 675 -28.79 23.34 16.39
CA ASN A 675 -29.63 22.23 16.81
C ASN A 675 -30.71 21.87 15.80
N ASP A 676 -30.61 20.68 15.20
CA ASP A 676 -31.81 19.86 15.07
C ASP A 676 -31.43 18.36 14.91
N SER A 677 -31.90 17.56 15.84
CA SER A 677 -31.87 16.10 15.79
C SER A 677 -33.00 15.63 14.87
N SER A 678 -32.75 15.66 13.56
CA SER A 678 -33.52 14.91 12.57
C SER A 678 -32.54 14.17 11.67
N THR A 679 -32.67 12.86 11.65
CA THR A 679 -32.05 11.98 10.65
C THR A 679 -32.54 12.42 9.27
N ASN A 680 -31.87 13.37 8.65
CA ASN A 680 -32.06 13.68 7.25
C ASN A 680 -31.29 12.64 6.43
N ASP A 681 -31.94 11.54 6.09
CA ASP A 681 -31.64 10.73 4.93
C ASP A 681 -31.94 11.58 3.66
N THR A 682 -31.11 12.57 3.38
CA THR A 682 -31.04 13.13 2.02
C THR A 682 -30.47 12.03 1.15
N PRO A 683 -31.18 11.59 0.09
CA PRO A 683 -30.66 10.55 -0.78
C PRO A 683 -29.30 11.01 -1.35
N GLU A 684 -28.27 10.18 -1.16
CA GLU A 684 -26.93 10.43 -1.67
C GLU A 684 -27.03 10.57 -3.21
N ILE A 685 -26.74 11.74 -3.75
CA ILE A 685 -26.82 11.98 -5.20
C ILE A 685 -25.69 11.22 -5.87
N ILE A 686 -26.02 10.16 -6.59
CA ILE A 686 -25.06 9.39 -7.37
C ILE A 686 -24.64 10.22 -8.58
N ARG A 687 -23.34 10.55 -8.68
CA ARG A 687 -22.76 11.27 -9.82
C ARG A 687 -22.37 10.29 -10.91
N SER A 688 -22.87 10.46 -12.14
CA SER A 688 -22.49 9.64 -13.29
C SER A 688 -21.07 10.01 -13.75
N ALA A 689 -20.24 9.00 -14.01
CA ALA A 689 -18.98 9.20 -14.72
C ALA A 689 -19.23 9.58 -16.19
N PRO A 690 -18.34 10.39 -16.81
CA PRO A 690 -18.49 10.72 -18.22
C PRO A 690 -18.33 9.46 -19.08
N ARG A 691 -19.29 9.23 -19.99
CA ARG A 691 -19.17 8.17 -21.01
C ARG A 691 -18.26 8.69 -22.12
N VAL A 692 -17.04 8.17 -22.19
CA VAL A 692 -15.99 8.58 -23.15
C VAL A 692 -15.82 7.61 -24.32
N LEU A 693 -16.41 6.42 -24.21
CA LEU A 693 -16.40 5.39 -25.24
C LEU A 693 -17.78 4.77 -25.37
N ASP A 694 -18.21 4.50 -26.60
CA ASP A 694 -19.47 3.81 -26.87
C ASP A 694 -19.45 2.38 -26.28
N GLU A 695 -20.56 1.95 -25.73
CA GLU A 695 -20.71 0.63 -25.11
C GLU A 695 -20.35 -0.50 -26.07
N ASP A 696 -20.78 -0.38 -27.33
CA ASP A 696 -20.46 -1.33 -28.39
C ASP A 696 -18.95 -1.48 -28.61
N ASN A 697 -18.23 -0.35 -28.67
CA ASN A 697 -16.77 -0.34 -28.83
C ASN A 697 -16.10 -0.98 -27.61
N ALA A 698 -16.51 -0.61 -26.40
CA ALA A 698 -15.99 -1.18 -25.16
C ALA A 698 -16.21 -2.71 -25.10
N PHE A 699 -17.40 -3.19 -25.50
CA PHE A 699 -17.71 -4.61 -25.58
C PHE A 699 -16.82 -5.34 -26.60
N LEU A 700 -16.70 -4.79 -27.82
CA LEU A 700 -15.93 -5.40 -28.90
C LEU A 700 -14.44 -5.52 -28.55
N ILE A 701 -13.86 -4.47 -27.93
CA ILE A 701 -12.47 -4.51 -27.45
C ILE A 701 -12.31 -5.52 -26.30
N ALA A 702 -13.24 -5.59 -25.35
CA ALA A 702 -13.19 -6.58 -24.29
C ALA A 702 -13.23 -8.02 -24.86
N GLU A 703 -14.04 -8.27 -25.88
CA GLU A 703 -14.08 -9.56 -26.59
C GLU A 703 -12.77 -9.89 -27.32
N MET A 704 -12.10 -8.89 -27.92
CA MET A 704 -10.76 -9.08 -28.52
C MET A 704 -9.73 -9.39 -27.43
N MET A 705 -9.78 -8.72 -26.28
CA MET A 705 -8.88 -8.95 -25.15
C MET A 705 -9.15 -10.32 -24.47
N ARG A 706 -10.39 -10.79 -24.43
CA ARG A 706 -10.71 -12.17 -24.02
C ARG A 706 -10.04 -13.20 -24.92
N THR A 707 -9.99 -12.92 -26.23
CA THR A 707 -9.31 -13.79 -27.19
C THR A 707 -7.79 -13.84 -26.93
N ALA A 708 -7.20 -12.74 -26.46
CA ALA A 708 -5.77 -12.65 -26.16
C ALA A 708 -5.33 -13.48 -24.95
N VAL A 709 -6.24 -13.81 -24.02
CA VAL A 709 -5.95 -14.64 -22.83
C VAL A 709 -6.38 -16.09 -22.98
N LYS A 710 -6.70 -16.55 -24.19
CA LYS A 710 -7.20 -17.91 -24.46
C LYS A 710 -6.36 -18.65 -25.49
N THR A 711 -6.52 -19.97 -25.49
CA THR A 711 -6.27 -20.81 -26.64
C THR A 711 -7.50 -20.83 -27.52
N ASN A 712 -7.34 -20.74 -28.82
CA ASN A 712 -8.40 -20.57 -29.80
C ASN A 712 -8.32 -21.62 -30.90
N GLY A 713 -9.46 -21.96 -31.50
CA GLY A 713 -9.53 -22.89 -32.61
C GLY A 713 -9.40 -24.37 -32.18
N ASN A 714 -9.07 -25.22 -33.14
CA ASN A 714 -8.93 -26.65 -32.98
C ASN A 714 -7.64 -27.15 -33.61
N TRP A 715 -6.81 -27.91 -32.88
CA TRP A 715 -5.54 -28.44 -33.34
C TRP A 715 -5.68 -29.41 -34.52
N ASN A 716 -6.62 -30.34 -34.40
CA ASN A 716 -6.81 -31.36 -35.46
C ASN A 716 -7.34 -30.80 -36.77
N LYS A 717 -7.88 -29.56 -36.71
CA LYS A 717 -8.41 -28.83 -37.88
C LYS A 717 -7.47 -27.72 -38.35
N LYS A 718 -6.26 -27.69 -37.83
CA LYS A 718 -5.22 -26.65 -38.13
C LYS A 718 -5.69 -25.20 -37.96
N THR A 719 -6.78 -25.00 -37.21
CA THR A 719 -7.30 -23.65 -36.87
C THR A 719 -6.81 -23.15 -35.50
N TYR A 720 -5.97 -23.94 -34.84
CA TYR A 720 -5.46 -23.64 -33.49
C TYR A 720 -4.47 -22.49 -33.50
N TRP A 721 -4.61 -21.58 -32.53
CA TRP A 721 -3.64 -20.55 -32.17
C TRP A 721 -3.77 -20.13 -30.71
N GLN A 722 -2.75 -19.51 -30.17
CA GLN A 722 -2.73 -19.07 -28.79
C GLN A 722 -2.66 -17.54 -28.73
N GLY A 723 -3.45 -16.95 -27.83
CA GLY A 723 -3.27 -15.56 -27.37
C GLY A 723 -1.99 -15.43 -26.57
N THR A 724 -1.42 -14.24 -26.49
CA THR A 724 -0.15 -14.00 -25.78
C THR A 724 -0.24 -14.27 -24.28
N GLY A 725 -1.42 -14.06 -23.66
CA GLY A 725 -1.71 -14.32 -22.25
C GLY A 725 -2.56 -15.58 -22.01
N TRP A 726 -2.43 -16.63 -22.83
CA TRP A 726 -3.25 -17.83 -22.77
C TRP A 726 -3.21 -18.59 -21.44
N ARG A 727 -2.14 -18.39 -20.65
CA ARG A 727 -1.99 -19.02 -19.34
C ARG A 727 -3.05 -18.57 -18.35
N ALA A 728 -3.51 -17.31 -18.45
CA ALA A 728 -4.54 -16.76 -17.56
C ALA A 728 -5.82 -17.61 -17.60
N SER A 729 -6.36 -17.86 -18.79
CA SER A 729 -7.58 -18.66 -18.92
C SER A 729 -7.38 -20.13 -18.51
N ASN A 730 -6.20 -20.71 -18.81
CA ASN A 730 -5.92 -22.10 -18.43
C ASN A 730 -5.77 -22.29 -16.91
N LEU A 731 -5.16 -21.35 -16.22
CA LEU A 731 -4.91 -21.47 -14.77
C LEU A 731 -6.09 -21.00 -13.92
N LEU A 732 -6.81 -19.97 -14.37
CA LEU A 732 -7.98 -19.45 -13.66
C LEU A 732 -9.27 -20.24 -13.98
N GLN A 733 -9.30 -20.92 -15.15
CA GLN A 733 -10.47 -21.67 -15.64
C GLN A 733 -11.75 -20.81 -15.69
N ARG A 734 -11.62 -19.51 -16.02
CA ARG A 734 -12.72 -18.54 -16.09
C ARG A 734 -12.90 -18.04 -17.52
N ALA A 735 -14.16 -17.80 -17.89
CA ALA A 735 -14.54 -17.28 -19.21
C ALA A 735 -14.72 -15.76 -19.22
N ASP A 736 -14.88 -15.12 -18.06
CA ASP A 736 -15.16 -13.69 -17.90
C ASP A 736 -13.92 -12.82 -17.73
N ILE A 737 -12.73 -13.37 -17.94
CA ILE A 737 -11.47 -12.63 -17.89
C ILE A 737 -11.05 -12.12 -19.27
N ALA A 738 -10.49 -10.93 -19.29
CA ALA A 738 -9.85 -10.31 -20.46
C ALA A 738 -8.49 -9.71 -20.07
N GLY A 739 -7.55 -9.60 -21.00
CA GLY A 739 -6.24 -9.07 -20.66
C GLY A 739 -5.32 -8.88 -21.86
N LYS A 740 -4.20 -8.20 -21.62
CA LYS A 740 -3.17 -7.90 -22.61
C LYS A 740 -1.78 -7.93 -21.99
N THR A 741 -0.85 -8.57 -22.66
CA THR A 741 0.59 -8.50 -22.36
C THR A 741 1.21 -7.24 -22.96
N GLY A 742 2.15 -6.63 -22.24
CA GLY A 742 3.03 -5.59 -22.74
C GLY A 742 4.48 -6.02 -22.60
N THR A 743 5.29 -5.70 -23.62
CA THR A 743 6.73 -5.92 -23.60
C THR A 743 7.37 -4.82 -24.46
N THR A 744 8.37 -4.14 -23.92
CA THR A 744 9.15 -3.14 -24.66
C THR A 744 10.36 -3.78 -25.32
N ASN A 745 11.04 -3.02 -26.18
CA ASN A 745 12.27 -3.45 -26.81
C ASN A 745 13.28 -3.90 -25.74
N ASP A 746 14.01 -4.97 -26.05
CA ASP A 746 15.00 -5.60 -25.16
C ASP A 746 14.43 -6.06 -23.81
N SER A 747 13.10 -6.16 -23.67
CA SER A 747 12.45 -6.55 -22.39
C SER A 747 12.87 -5.66 -21.21
N LYS A 748 12.94 -4.35 -21.40
CA LYS A 748 13.23 -3.40 -20.30
C LYS A 748 12.04 -3.25 -19.39
N ASP A 749 10.83 -3.23 -19.98
CA ASP A 749 9.55 -3.17 -19.27
C ASP A 749 8.67 -4.31 -19.73
N THR A 750 8.06 -4.99 -18.77
CA THR A 750 7.07 -6.02 -19.03
C THR A 750 5.80 -5.72 -18.25
N TRP A 751 4.66 -5.94 -18.89
CA TRP A 751 3.36 -5.61 -18.38
C TRP A 751 2.37 -6.77 -18.58
N PHE A 752 1.44 -6.84 -17.65
CA PHE A 752 0.18 -7.53 -17.87
C PHE A 752 -0.95 -6.71 -17.25
N SER A 753 -1.93 -6.35 -18.08
CA SER A 753 -3.13 -5.66 -17.65
C SER A 753 -4.35 -6.48 -18.04
N GLY A 754 -5.25 -6.71 -17.11
CA GLY A 754 -6.43 -7.53 -17.35
C GLY A 754 -7.54 -7.23 -16.35
N PHE A 755 -8.73 -7.72 -16.65
CA PHE A 755 -9.93 -7.41 -15.88
C PHE A 755 -10.99 -8.52 -15.95
N THR A 756 -11.88 -8.47 -14.97
CA THR A 756 -13.27 -8.98 -15.03
C THR A 756 -14.22 -7.79 -15.09
N ASN A 757 -15.54 -8.03 -15.03
CA ASN A 757 -16.48 -6.91 -15.01
C ASN A 757 -16.34 -6.02 -13.74
N ASP A 758 -15.90 -6.61 -12.62
CA ASP A 758 -15.90 -5.95 -11.31
C ASP A 758 -14.47 -5.67 -10.77
N LEU A 759 -13.41 -6.02 -11.51
CA LEU A 759 -12.04 -5.87 -11.03
C LEU A 759 -11.07 -5.70 -12.20
N VAL A 760 -10.33 -4.61 -12.17
CA VAL A 760 -9.20 -4.32 -13.08
C VAL A 760 -7.90 -4.44 -12.32
N ALA A 761 -6.88 -5.05 -12.91
CA ALA A 761 -5.55 -5.10 -12.33
C ALA A 761 -4.45 -4.98 -13.37
N THR A 762 -3.41 -4.21 -13.03
CA THR A 762 -2.22 -3.98 -13.85
C THR A 762 -0.95 -4.30 -13.08
N VAL A 763 -0.06 -5.04 -13.72
CA VAL A 763 1.26 -5.42 -13.21
C VAL A 763 2.32 -4.90 -14.14
N TRP A 764 3.36 -4.29 -13.58
CA TRP A 764 4.61 -3.95 -14.25
C TRP A 764 5.78 -4.67 -13.57
N VAL A 765 6.76 -5.12 -14.38
CA VAL A 765 8.05 -5.66 -13.90
C VAL A 765 9.17 -5.09 -14.76
N GLY A 766 10.24 -4.60 -14.13
CA GLY A 766 11.40 -4.01 -14.78
C GLY A 766 12.49 -3.64 -13.78
N PHE A 767 13.56 -3.00 -14.25
CA PHE A 767 14.55 -2.39 -13.38
C PHE A 767 14.32 -0.89 -13.24
N ASP A 768 14.69 -0.29 -12.12
CA ASP A 768 14.70 1.17 -11.96
C ASP A 768 15.72 1.81 -12.89
N ASP A 769 16.85 1.16 -13.11
CA ASP A 769 17.81 1.52 -14.13
C ASP A 769 17.28 1.18 -15.53
N MET A 770 16.83 2.20 -16.26
CA MET A 770 16.28 2.08 -17.60
C MET A 770 17.30 1.59 -18.65
N SER A 771 18.59 1.55 -18.34
CA SER A 771 19.61 0.99 -19.21
C SER A 771 19.61 -0.54 -19.21
N ARG A 772 19.14 -1.16 -18.11
CA ARG A 772 19.09 -2.62 -17.94
C ARG A 772 17.86 -3.24 -18.61
N SER A 773 18.03 -4.46 -19.01
CA SER A 773 17.00 -5.34 -19.57
C SER A 773 16.71 -6.46 -18.59
N LEU A 774 15.46 -6.92 -18.52
CA LEU A 774 15.10 -8.14 -17.78
C LEU A 774 15.80 -9.39 -18.35
N GLY A 775 16.36 -9.28 -19.54
CA GLY A 775 17.26 -10.23 -20.10
C GLY A 775 16.59 -11.50 -20.62
N ARG A 776 17.37 -12.56 -20.58
CA ARG A 776 16.94 -13.90 -21.01
C ARG A 776 17.47 -14.90 -20.00
N ALA A 777 16.61 -15.71 -19.42
CA ALA A 777 17.06 -16.91 -18.75
C ALA A 777 17.81 -17.79 -19.75
N SER A 778 18.96 -18.33 -19.34
CA SER A 778 19.97 -19.00 -20.16
C SER A 778 19.44 -19.77 -21.37
N ARG A 779 19.80 -19.36 -22.57
CA ARG A 779 19.75 -20.17 -23.79
C ARG A 779 21.07 -20.93 -24.02
N ASN A 780 21.42 -21.82 -23.11
CA ASN A 780 22.39 -22.81 -23.52
C ASN A 780 21.66 -23.90 -24.32
N GLN A 781 21.70 -23.82 -25.66
CA GLN A 781 20.97 -24.76 -26.51
C GLN A 781 21.41 -26.21 -26.23
N ASN A 782 22.65 -26.41 -25.81
CA ASN A 782 23.17 -27.75 -25.48
C ASN A 782 22.51 -28.29 -24.21
N LEU A 783 22.27 -27.45 -23.23
CA LEU A 783 21.54 -27.84 -22.00
C LEU A 783 20.08 -28.11 -22.29
N ILE A 784 19.42 -27.25 -23.10
CA ILE A 784 18.02 -27.44 -23.53
C ILE A 784 17.89 -28.77 -24.28
N ASN A 785 18.79 -29.06 -25.20
CA ASN A 785 18.80 -30.30 -25.98
C ASN A 785 19.06 -31.54 -25.12
N LYS A 786 19.84 -31.38 -24.02
CA LYS A 786 20.17 -32.48 -23.10
C LYS A 786 19.01 -32.85 -22.18
N ASN A 787 18.22 -31.88 -21.75
CA ASN A 787 17.03 -32.12 -20.93
C ASN A 787 15.97 -31.01 -21.18
N PRO A 788 15.16 -31.13 -22.26
CA PRO A 788 14.15 -30.12 -22.62
C PRO A 788 13.12 -29.84 -21.53
N GLN A 789 12.74 -30.85 -20.74
CA GLN A 789 11.76 -30.69 -19.66
C GLN A 789 12.33 -29.87 -18.50
N LYS A 790 13.63 -30.05 -18.17
CA LYS A 790 14.25 -29.35 -17.04
C LYS A 790 14.64 -27.91 -17.39
N PHE A 791 15.09 -27.67 -18.63
CA PHE A 791 15.64 -26.36 -19.07
C PHE A 791 14.61 -25.48 -19.79
N ASN A 792 13.49 -26.03 -20.25
CA ASN A 792 12.39 -25.24 -20.76
C ASN A 792 11.45 -24.71 -19.69
N PHE A 793 11.56 -25.24 -18.45
CA PHE A 793 10.73 -24.85 -17.34
C PHE A 793 11.58 -24.72 -16.07
N ILE A 794 11.62 -23.54 -15.45
CA ILE A 794 12.02 -23.37 -14.05
C ILE A 794 10.72 -23.10 -13.29
N GLY A 795 10.25 -24.06 -12.46
CA GLY A 795 9.01 -23.96 -11.67
C GLY A 795 7.79 -23.72 -12.52
N ASN A 796 7.40 -24.13 -13.57
CA ASN A 796 6.30 -23.81 -14.51
C ASN A 796 6.52 -22.61 -15.44
N ALA A 797 7.71 -21.97 -15.45
CA ALA A 797 8.02 -20.90 -16.37
C ALA A 797 8.90 -21.37 -17.53
N MET A 798 8.58 -20.96 -18.77
CA MET A 798 9.42 -21.25 -19.94
C MET A 798 10.71 -20.43 -19.89
N ILE A 799 11.85 -21.09 -20.14
CA ILE A 799 13.14 -20.42 -20.29
C ILE A 799 13.19 -19.71 -21.66
N GLY A 800 13.74 -18.53 -21.70
CA GLY A 800 13.89 -17.69 -22.91
C GLY A 800 13.83 -16.22 -22.55
N GLY A 801 13.64 -15.33 -23.53
CA GLY A 801 13.48 -13.89 -23.26
C GLY A 801 12.37 -13.61 -22.26
N GLU A 802 12.61 -12.69 -21.35
CA GLU A 802 11.58 -12.21 -20.45
C GLU A 802 10.58 -11.36 -21.26
N ASP A 803 9.32 -11.60 -21.05
CA ASP A 803 8.21 -10.90 -21.70
C ASP A 803 7.03 -10.75 -20.72
N GLY A 804 6.00 -10.01 -21.11
CA GLY A 804 4.85 -9.78 -20.25
C GLY A 804 4.15 -11.06 -19.76
N ALA A 805 4.16 -12.12 -20.58
CA ALA A 805 3.56 -13.41 -20.25
C ALA A 805 4.38 -14.25 -19.26
N LYS A 806 5.67 -13.95 -19.09
CA LYS A 806 6.57 -14.66 -18.17
C LYS A 806 6.88 -13.87 -16.92
N ALA A 807 7.10 -12.56 -17.09
CA ALA A 807 7.56 -11.72 -15.99
C ALA A 807 6.41 -11.04 -15.25
N ALA A 808 5.31 -10.64 -15.92
CA ALA A 808 4.22 -9.90 -15.29
C ALA A 808 2.93 -10.73 -15.09
N GLU A 809 2.50 -11.50 -16.09
CA GLU A 809 1.26 -12.28 -16.08
C GLU A 809 1.14 -13.23 -14.87
N PRO A 810 2.19 -13.93 -14.42
CA PRO A 810 2.06 -14.86 -13.29
C PRO A 810 1.68 -14.16 -11.98
N ALA A 811 2.12 -12.92 -11.75
CA ALA A 811 1.69 -12.14 -10.59
C ALA A 811 0.20 -11.78 -10.68
N TRP A 812 -0.26 -11.35 -11.86
CA TRP A 812 -1.66 -11.07 -12.11
C TRP A 812 -2.54 -12.31 -11.89
N ILE A 813 -2.14 -13.47 -12.42
CA ILE A 813 -2.87 -14.74 -12.25
C ILE A 813 -2.97 -15.10 -10.76
N ARG A 814 -1.87 -15.07 -9.99
CA ARG A 814 -1.85 -15.38 -8.56
C ARG A 814 -2.75 -14.46 -7.75
N PHE A 815 -2.77 -13.17 -8.11
CA PHE A 815 -3.68 -12.21 -7.49
C PHE A 815 -5.14 -12.57 -7.80
N MET A 816 -5.49 -12.74 -9.07
CA MET A 816 -6.86 -13.03 -9.49
C MET A 816 -7.37 -14.36 -8.94
N GLN A 817 -6.53 -15.39 -8.80
CA GLN A 817 -6.90 -16.65 -8.15
C GLN A 817 -7.43 -16.45 -6.73
N ARG A 818 -6.86 -15.50 -5.99
CA ARG A 818 -7.29 -15.21 -4.62
C ARG A 818 -8.40 -14.16 -4.56
N ALA A 819 -8.32 -13.15 -5.38
CA ALA A 819 -9.33 -12.08 -5.40
C ALA A 819 -10.68 -12.56 -5.94
N LEU A 820 -10.69 -13.58 -6.80
CA LEU A 820 -11.90 -14.16 -7.40
C LEU A 820 -12.30 -15.50 -6.77
N ASP A 821 -11.65 -15.91 -5.68
CA ASP A 821 -12.03 -17.12 -4.95
C ASP A 821 -13.44 -16.98 -4.37
N GLY A 822 -14.33 -17.92 -4.74
CA GLY A 822 -15.75 -17.86 -4.37
C GLY A 822 -16.59 -16.81 -5.12
N VAL A 823 -15.99 -16.00 -6.02
CA VAL A 823 -16.72 -15.00 -6.82
C VAL A 823 -17.27 -15.66 -8.09
N PRO A 824 -18.59 -15.65 -8.34
CA PRO A 824 -19.17 -16.23 -9.53
C PRO A 824 -18.75 -15.50 -10.81
N GLU A 825 -18.69 -16.23 -11.93
CA GLU A 825 -18.45 -15.64 -13.24
C GLU A 825 -19.59 -14.73 -13.65
N LYS A 826 -19.27 -13.53 -14.12
CA LYS A 826 -20.23 -12.56 -14.67
C LYS A 826 -19.87 -12.26 -16.12
N LYS A 827 -20.65 -12.79 -17.05
CA LYS A 827 -20.53 -12.42 -18.47
C LYS A 827 -21.19 -11.06 -18.68
N ARG A 828 -20.49 -10.17 -19.35
CA ARG A 828 -21.10 -8.91 -19.80
C ARG A 828 -22.19 -9.21 -20.83
N PRO A 829 -23.40 -8.69 -20.67
CA PRO A 829 -24.44 -8.80 -21.71
C PRO A 829 -23.93 -8.12 -22.99
N MET A 830 -24.35 -8.68 -24.14
CA MET A 830 -24.09 -8.07 -25.42
C MET A 830 -24.99 -6.83 -25.55
N PRO A 831 -24.46 -5.65 -25.90
CA PRO A 831 -25.24 -4.46 -26.22
C PRO A 831 -26.30 -4.74 -27.30
N THR A 832 -27.45 -4.04 -27.24
CA THR A 832 -28.60 -4.24 -28.12
C THR A 832 -28.35 -3.90 -29.58
N ASP A 833 -27.39 -2.98 -29.82
CA ASP A 833 -27.05 -2.47 -31.16
C ASP A 833 -26.01 -3.34 -31.89
N LEU A 834 -25.51 -4.38 -31.18
CA LEU A 834 -24.63 -5.36 -31.78
C LEU A 834 -25.41 -6.52 -32.41
N ILE A 835 -24.90 -6.97 -33.55
CA ILE A 835 -25.40 -8.18 -34.25
C ILE A 835 -24.32 -9.24 -34.34
N THR A 836 -24.72 -10.49 -34.43
CA THR A 836 -23.81 -11.61 -34.71
C THR A 836 -24.07 -12.16 -36.10
N THR A 837 -22.99 -12.35 -36.85
CA THR A 837 -23.07 -12.85 -38.22
C THR A 837 -22.04 -13.96 -38.45
N ARG A 838 -22.38 -14.96 -39.25
CA ARG A 838 -21.46 -16.06 -39.58
C ARG A 838 -20.51 -15.63 -40.67
N ILE A 839 -19.22 -15.75 -40.39
CA ILE A 839 -18.13 -15.38 -41.27
C ILE A 839 -17.18 -16.55 -41.51
N ASP A 840 -16.49 -16.50 -42.62
CA ASP A 840 -15.31 -17.34 -42.91
C ASP A 840 -14.13 -16.89 -42.05
N ARG A 841 -13.41 -17.83 -41.44
CA ARG A 841 -12.34 -17.55 -40.48
C ARG A 841 -11.12 -16.86 -41.08
N ALA A 842 -10.81 -17.16 -42.34
CA ALA A 842 -9.63 -16.63 -43.02
C ALA A 842 -9.90 -15.25 -43.62
N THR A 843 -10.98 -15.13 -44.38
CA THR A 843 -11.30 -13.89 -45.12
C THR A 843 -12.12 -12.86 -44.39
N GLY A 844 -12.82 -13.26 -43.30
CA GLY A 844 -13.75 -12.39 -42.59
C GLY A 844 -15.03 -12.05 -43.36
N LYS A 845 -15.23 -12.59 -44.55
CA LYS A 845 -16.44 -12.43 -45.38
C LYS A 845 -17.59 -13.35 -44.89
N LEU A 846 -18.79 -13.07 -45.37
CA LEU A 846 -19.95 -13.92 -45.08
C LEU A 846 -19.73 -15.33 -45.60
N THR A 847 -20.27 -16.34 -44.90
CA THR A 847 -20.25 -17.74 -45.35
C THR A 847 -21.53 -18.47 -44.94
N GLN A 848 -21.97 -19.37 -45.79
CA GLN A 848 -23.07 -20.33 -45.46
C GLN A 848 -22.56 -21.64 -44.88
N ARG A 849 -21.24 -21.85 -44.84
CA ARG A 849 -20.62 -23.03 -44.25
C ARG A 849 -20.86 -23.09 -42.76
N THR A 850 -21.05 -24.30 -42.21
CA THR A 850 -21.29 -24.53 -40.77
C THR A 850 -20.18 -25.35 -40.13
N ASP A 851 -19.10 -25.63 -40.86
CA ASP A 851 -17.95 -26.41 -40.43
C ASP A 851 -16.91 -25.56 -39.65
N HIS A 852 -15.75 -26.14 -39.41
CA HIS A 852 -14.64 -25.54 -38.70
C HIS A 852 -14.02 -24.33 -39.38
N THR A 853 -14.28 -24.09 -40.66
CA THR A 853 -13.79 -22.90 -41.41
C THR A 853 -14.64 -21.67 -41.13
N SER A 854 -15.82 -21.81 -40.52
CA SER A 854 -16.70 -20.72 -40.20
C SER A 854 -16.71 -20.39 -38.69
N MET A 855 -17.20 -19.21 -38.32
CA MET A 855 -17.47 -18.80 -36.95
C MET A 855 -18.48 -17.66 -36.92
N PHE A 856 -19.14 -17.47 -35.76
CA PHE A 856 -19.90 -16.25 -35.52
C PHE A 856 -18.95 -15.13 -35.03
N GLU A 857 -19.17 -13.90 -35.54
CA GLU A 857 -18.47 -12.70 -35.13
C GLU A 857 -19.44 -11.57 -34.80
N TYR A 858 -19.03 -10.63 -33.94
CA TYR A 858 -19.80 -9.47 -33.52
C TYR A 858 -19.55 -8.27 -34.43
N PHE A 859 -20.62 -7.52 -34.73
CA PHE A 859 -20.57 -6.32 -35.57
C PHE A 859 -21.50 -5.25 -35.00
N MET A 860 -21.10 -4.00 -35.07
CA MET A 860 -22.01 -2.86 -34.92
C MET A 860 -23.04 -2.90 -36.07
N GLN A 861 -24.25 -2.43 -35.81
CA GLN A 861 -25.31 -2.44 -36.81
C GLN A 861 -24.83 -1.69 -38.09
N GLY A 862 -25.03 -2.28 -39.26
CA GLY A 862 -24.58 -1.71 -40.53
C GLY A 862 -23.12 -1.89 -40.90
N THR A 863 -22.28 -2.49 -40.04
CA THR A 863 -20.84 -2.73 -40.30
C THR A 863 -20.52 -4.19 -40.68
N ALA A 864 -21.50 -5.07 -40.66
CA ALA A 864 -21.28 -6.48 -41.06
C ALA A 864 -20.84 -6.58 -42.54
N PRO A 865 -20.00 -7.55 -42.90
CA PRO A 865 -19.59 -7.76 -44.28
C PRO A 865 -20.84 -8.03 -45.16
N THR A 866 -20.81 -7.52 -46.39
CA THR A 866 -21.89 -7.69 -47.36
C THR A 866 -21.55 -8.72 -48.43
N SER A 867 -20.27 -9.05 -48.57
CA SER A 867 -19.78 -10.01 -49.57
C SER A 867 -19.62 -11.41 -48.98
N TYR A 868 -19.96 -12.42 -49.73
CA TYR A 868 -19.67 -13.81 -49.41
C TYR A 868 -18.30 -14.22 -49.88
N VAL A 869 -17.68 -15.16 -49.15
CA VAL A 869 -16.43 -15.80 -49.63
C VAL A 869 -16.73 -16.57 -50.91
N SER A 870 -15.89 -16.34 -51.92
CA SER A 870 -15.99 -17.10 -53.20
C SER A 870 -15.22 -18.42 -53.09
N ASP A 871 -15.58 -19.39 -53.95
CA ASP A 871 -14.90 -20.70 -53.96
C ASP A 871 -13.40 -20.56 -54.29
N SER A 872 -12.99 -19.53 -55.03
CA SER A 872 -11.57 -19.23 -55.30
C SER A 872 -10.80 -18.63 -54.12
N GLU A 873 -11.48 -18.03 -53.16
CA GLU A 873 -10.90 -17.42 -51.92
C GLU A 873 -10.94 -18.42 -50.74
N PHE A 874 -11.68 -19.51 -50.88
CA PHE A 874 -11.85 -20.46 -49.81
C PHE A 874 -10.59 -21.29 -49.60
N VAL A 875 -10.08 -21.34 -48.37
CA VAL A 875 -8.97 -22.18 -47.95
C VAL A 875 -9.42 -23.06 -46.79
N ASP A 876 -9.37 -24.38 -46.95
CA ASP A 876 -9.53 -25.29 -45.84
C ASP A 876 -8.18 -25.54 -45.14
N PRO A 877 -7.95 -25.03 -43.91
CA PRO A 877 -6.66 -25.23 -43.24
C PRO A 877 -6.36 -26.70 -42.90
N ALA A 878 -7.37 -27.61 -42.99
CA ALA A 878 -7.20 -29.05 -42.79
C ALA A 878 -6.77 -29.80 -44.04
N ASP A 879 -6.92 -29.22 -45.24
CA ASP A 879 -6.54 -29.86 -46.50
C ASP A 879 -5.00 -29.78 -46.73
N GLU A 880 -4.35 -30.92 -46.84
CA GLU A 880 -2.91 -31.02 -47.04
C GLU A 880 -2.44 -30.77 -48.52
N ASN A 881 -3.38 -30.73 -49.44
CA ASN A 881 -3.08 -30.66 -50.88
C ASN A 881 -3.19 -29.25 -51.47
N ASP A 882 -3.51 -28.24 -50.67
CA ASP A 882 -3.72 -26.89 -51.17
C ASP A 882 -2.38 -26.12 -51.23
N GLU A 883 -1.51 -26.39 -52.23
CA GLU A 883 -0.31 -25.64 -52.56
C GLU A 883 -0.61 -24.23 -53.11
N GLN A 884 -1.88 -23.82 -53.25
CA GLN A 884 -2.30 -22.55 -53.85
C GLN A 884 -2.49 -21.39 -52.93
N SER A 885 -2.05 -21.45 -51.66
CA SER A 885 -2.02 -20.25 -50.82
C SER A 885 -0.87 -19.31 -51.16
N LYS A 886 -0.83 -18.79 -52.40
CA LYS A 886 -0.04 -17.60 -52.67
C LYS A 886 -0.71 -16.39 -52.01
N PRO A 887 0.06 -15.55 -51.30
CA PRO A 887 -0.48 -14.32 -50.76
C PRO A 887 -1.12 -13.50 -51.85
N LEU A 888 -2.35 -13.03 -51.64
CA LEU A 888 -2.92 -11.96 -52.45
C LEU A 888 -1.98 -10.74 -52.33
N GLU A 889 -1.08 -10.58 -53.33
CA GLU A 889 -0.37 -9.34 -53.58
C GLU A 889 -1.44 -8.29 -53.95
N ASP A 890 -1.50 -7.19 -53.26
CA ASP A 890 -2.39 -6.05 -53.44
C ASP A 890 -3.74 -6.05 -52.66
N ILE A 891 -3.65 -5.93 -51.35
CA ILE A 891 -4.64 -5.19 -50.61
C ILE A 891 -3.91 -4.24 -49.61
N PHE A 892 -3.69 -2.96 -50.09
CA PHE A 892 -3.21 -1.73 -49.39
C PHE A 892 -1.83 -1.79 -48.77
#